data_77ecaf399d3704e584149f4f8d2af7e8
#
_entry.id   77ecaf399d3704e584149f4f8d2af7e8
#
_cell.length_a   1.000
_cell.length_b   1.000
_cell.length_c   1.000
_cell.angle_alpha   90.00
_cell.angle_beta   90.00
_cell.angle_gamma   90.00
#
_symmetry.space_group_name_H-M   'P 1'
#
loop_
_entity.id
_entity.type
_entity.pdbx_description
1 polymer ?
#
loop_
_entity_poly.entity_id
_entity_poly.type
_entity_poly.pdbx_seq_one_letter_code
_entity_poly.pdbx_strand_id
1 'polypeptide(L)'
;KISPQFSIEKEALLGGNFENLKDFSVSEEGLLKSESEDPWIYYPFGEPVNIRFLSVKVSDVQGTETMAQVYLMPSQGLRMMKLKDGVLSAGFGLSQGCINVGGIRLDLATDAGAALRVEKAVINSRPAVILDAQRLLAFAFLIFGLIFAELLGWRRIARERKEKPILLIGEFQAVLKLTLLWIIRKPLMEQGGTDYHHILWWMAFLGLECFCIAALQLGAGRFKKSMLGYHALILPYAFTAFSLAELLSMKSFQFETPEYLLLNLCVCGTLPAVFLFLSRRPAVAFSLSALIFTALSAGNHYYGMLRDNPLEYFDIANAGTAVHVISNYTLKPDMETMGAALITVILVIVVFCAFGLSGAPAVRRVFLGNLAALSVFVTVLYIRLPVFANFSNMQIICMEKGYLLSFASFVKMGQIKKPEGYTAKKAEELLKAEAEKSEGMSRKTESEAPKSSLPNIIVIMNETLADMPEIYGFKTEAEALPNIHGMKENTVKGKVLVSVYGGGTANTEYEFLTGNSLYYLPVGCSPYVQYMGSEQQSIAYKLRALGYSAAAYHPYLAVSYRRTAAYPFLGMERFYSIEDEFPYSETLRDYISDSADFKNVIHLYEERDPHQPFFLFNVTMQNHGGYSEEEPAVEVTVRPEDEELCSPAFLEYLSLIHESDAAFKELTDYFSGVEEDTIILMFGDHQPSADEKTAAALDRHIEARDGFLDPNRRYYATFIMWANFDIDEEEDVLISPNYLRSLLLEKAGVVLSPYESFLNRLRESYPAINAFGYMDQEGTWNARSEKAEEALDDYGDLVYNNVFDKKNMIPEYYNGQ
;
A
#
# COMPACT_ATOMS: atom_id res chain seq x y z
N LYS A 1 13.91 -29.27 -17.73
CA LYS A 1 13.19 -29.74 -18.94
C LYS A 1 13.07 -28.53 -19.87
N ILE A 2 13.56 -28.70 -21.10
CA ILE A 2 13.37 -27.71 -22.17
C ILE A 2 11.91 -27.81 -22.55
N SER A 3 11.15 -26.68 -22.44
CA SER A 3 9.75 -26.65 -22.88
C SER A 3 9.67 -26.89 -24.38
N PRO A 4 8.83 -27.79 -24.88
CA PRO A 4 8.76 -28.08 -26.29
C PRO A 4 8.27 -26.86 -27.08
N GLN A 5 8.87 -26.62 -28.24
CA GLN A 5 8.36 -25.65 -29.20
C GLN A 5 7.29 -26.32 -30.05
N PHE A 6 6.15 -25.68 -30.22
CA PHE A 6 5.11 -26.14 -31.13
C PHE A 6 4.33 -24.95 -31.72
N SER A 7 3.72 -25.18 -32.86
CA SER A 7 2.88 -24.22 -33.57
C SER A 7 1.41 -24.59 -33.38
N ILE A 8 0.57 -23.59 -33.26
CA ILE A 8 -0.88 -23.68 -33.29
C ILE A 8 -1.30 -23.01 -34.59
N GLU A 9 -1.73 -23.79 -35.55
CA GLU A 9 -2.20 -23.29 -36.83
C GLU A 9 -3.53 -22.54 -36.65
N LYS A 10 -3.87 -21.68 -37.60
CA LYS A 10 -5.02 -20.77 -37.53
C LYS A 10 -6.32 -21.50 -37.17
N GLU A 11 -6.59 -22.61 -37.84
CA GLU A 11 -7.83 -23.38 -37.67
C GLU A 11 -7.99 -23.93 -36.25
N ALA A 12 -6.87 -24.37 -35.66
CA ALA A 12 -6.88 -24.86 -34.28
C ALA A 12 -6.98 -23.69 -33.26
N LEU A 13 -6.34 -22.57 -33.55
CA LEU A 13 -6.36 -21.41 -32.66
C LEU A 13 -7.75 -20.77 -32.59
N LEU A 14 -8.45 -20.67 -33.73
CA LEU A 14 -9.76 -20.06 -33.81
C LEU A 14 -10.91 -21.02 -33.45
N GLY A 15 -10.65 -22.34 -33.40
CA GLY A 15 -11.64 -23.39 -33.27
C GLY A 15 -12.32 -23.74 -34.61
N GLY A 16 -12.77 -24.99 -34.74
CA GLY A 16 -13.29 -25.50 -36.01
C GLY A 16 -14.53 -24.75 -36.52
N ASN A 17 -15.32 -24.15 -35.64
CA ASN A 17 -16.47 -23.29 -35.95
C ASN A 17 -16.33 -21.91 -35.29
N PHE A 18 -15.14 -21.43 -35.14
CA PHE A 18 -14.78 -20.17 -34.42
C PHE A 18 -15.22 -20.16 -32.94
N GLU A 19 -15.31 -21.32 -32.33
CA GLU A 19 -15.76 -21.52 -30.94
C GLU A 19 -14.78 -20.94 -29.88
N ASN A 20 -13.56 -20.64 -30.30
CA ASN A 20 -12.53 -20.03 -29.43
C ASN A 20 -12.57 -18.50 -29.45
N LEU A 21 -13.49 -17.90 -30.20
CA LEU A 21 -13.62 -16.45 -30.37
C LEU A 21 -14.74 -15.89 -29.49
N LYS A 22 -14.46 -14.73 -28.89
CA LYS A 22 -15.49 -13.87 -28.29
C LYS A 22 -15.39 -12.48 -28.90
N ASP A 23 -16.54 -11.93 -29.27
CA ASP A 23 -16.72 -10.57 -29.78
C ASP A 23 -15.90 -10.25 -31.06
N PHE A 24 -15.70 -11.25 -31.90
CA PHE A 24 -15.15 -11.10 -33.23
C PHE A 24 -16.14 -11.57 -34.32
N SER A 25 -16.36 -10.77 -35.34
CA SER A 25 -16.93 -11.25 -36.62
C SER A 25 -15.82 -11.69 -37.57
N VAL A 26 -16.07 -12.74 -38.31
CA VAL A 26 -15.12 -13.32 -39.28
C VAL A 26 -15.63 -13.14 -40.67
N SER A 27 -14.89 -12.43 -41.54
CA SER A 27 -15.25 -12.28 -42.95
C SER A 27 -15.02 -13.58 -43.75
N GLU A 28 -15.61 -13.70 -44.93
CA GLU A 28 -15.39 -14.85 -45.86
C GLU A 28 -13.90 -15.02 -46.22
N GLU A 29 -13.11 -13.97 -46.16
CA GLU A 29 -11.65 -13.95 -46.36
C GLU A 29 -10.86 -14.29 -45.11
N GLY A 30 -11.49 -14.50 -43.94
CA GLY A 30 -10.89 -14.86 -42.67
C GLY A 30 -10.23 -13.68 -41.93
N LEU A 31 -10.71 -12.47 -42.17
CA LEU A 31 -10.37 -11.27 -41.42
C LEU A 31 -11.23 -11.24 -40.16
N LEU A 32 -10.61 -11.13 -38.99
CA LEU A 32 -11.27 -10.95 -37.71
C LEU A 32 -11.51 -9.45 -37.51
N LYS A 33 -12.75 -9.06 -37.27
CA LYS A 33 -13.12 -7.69 -36.95
C LYS A 33 -13.70 -7.66 -35.55
N SER A 34 -13.14 -6.82 -34.69
CA SER A 34 -13.61 -6.63 -33.32
C SER A 34 -15.02 -6.01 -33.31
N GLU A 35 -15.93 -6.59 -32.53
CA GLU A 35 -17.29 -6.10 -32.30
C GLU A 35 -17.45 -5.38 -30.96
N SER A 36 -16.47 -5.52 -30.04
CA SER A 36 -16.42 -4.86 -28.73
C SER A 36 -15.02 -4.33 -28.41
N GLU A 37 -14.85 -3.72 -27.24
CA GLU A 37 -13.57 -3.25 -26.73
C GLU A 37 -12.77 -4.34 -26.01
N ASP A 38 -13.37 -5.53 -25.72
CA ASP A 38 -12.70 -6.69 -25.12
C ASP A 38 -12.87 -7.98 -25.94
N PRO A 39 -12.46 -8.00 -27.23
CA PRO A 39 -12.52 -9.20 -28.05
C PRO A 39 -11.33 -10.11 -27.77
N TRP A 40 -11.57 -11.40 -27.55
CA TRP A 40 -10.49 -12.33 -27.24
C TRP A 40 -10.60 -13.68 -27.96
N ILE A 41 -9.45 -14.36 -28.03
CA ILE A 41 -9.31 -15.73 -28.50
C ILE A 41 -8.81 -16.58 -27.33
N TYR A 42 -9.55 -17.61 -26.92
CA TYR A 42 -9.13 -18.53 -25.90
C TYR A 42 -8.76 -19.88 -26.48
N TYR A 43 -7.54 -20.33 -26.23
CA TYR A 43 -7.06 -21.63 -26.67
C TYR A 43 -6.67 -22.50 -25.46
N PRO A 44 -7.45 -23.55 -25.13
CA PRO A 44 -7.12 -24.50 -24.08
C PRO A 44 -6.03 -25.48 -24.57
N PHE A 45 -5.10 -25.83 -23.70
CA PHE A 45 -4.15 -26.91 -23.97
C PHE A 45 -4.72 -28.25 -23.48
N GLY A 46 -4.53 -29.31 -24.24
CA GLY A 46 -4.94 -30.66 -23.83
C GLY A 46 -4.16 -31.19 -22.62
N GLU A 47 -2.93 -30.76 -22.44
CA GLU A 47 -2.09 -30.99 -21.27
C GLU A 47 -1.39 -29.69 -20.87
N PRO A 48 -1.15 -29.41 -19.58
CA PRO A 48 -0.49 -28.21 -19.13
C PRO A 48 0.91 -28.01 -19.72
N VAL A 49 1.16 -26.82 -20.23
CA VAL A 49 2.39 -26.45 -20.94
C VAL A 49 3.18 -25.37 -20.17
N ASN A 50 4.50 -25.47 -20.16
CA ASN A 50 5.34 -24.38 -19.67
C ASN A 50 5.62 -23.39 -20.78
N ILE A 51 5.13 -22.15 -20.65
CA ILE A 51 5.29 -21.10 -21.66
C ILE A 51 6.41 -20.16 -21.26
N ARG A 52 7.36 -19.97 -22.16
CA ARG A 52 8.48 -19.03 -22.02
C ARG A 52 8.41 -17.89 -23.01
N PHE A 53 7.82 -18.16 -24.13
CA PHE A 53 7.67 -17.20 -25.21
C PHE A 53 6.46 -17.57 -26.07
N LEU A 54 5.71 -16.56 -26.45
CA LEU A 54 4.61 -16.69 -27.38
C LEU A 54 4.81 -15.70 -28.53
N SER A 55 4.62 -16.15 -29.74
CA SER A 55 4.51 -15.26 -30.90
C SER A 55 3.25 -15.59 -31.70
N VAL A 56 2.52 -14.56 -32.12
CA VAL A 56 1.34 -14.69 -32.98
C VAL A 56 1.62 -13.93 -34.26
N LYS A 57 1.59 -14.63 -35.40
CA LYS A 57 1.77 -13.99 -36.70
C LYS A 57 0.43 -13.44 -37.17
N VAL A 58 0.40 -12.15 -37.46
CA VAL A 58 -0.79 -11.43 -37.91
C VAL A 58 -0.51 -10.68 -39.22
N SER A 59 -1.52 -10.50 -40.03
CA SER A 59 -1.49 -9.69 -41.23
C SER A 59 -2.76 -8.84 -41.35
N ASP A 60 -2.80 -7.93 -42.35
CA ASP A 60 -3.97 -7.08 -42.62
C ASP A 60 -4.48 -6.28 -41.42
N VAL A 61 -3.57 -5.83 -40.55
CA VAL A 61 -3.91 -5.07 -39.33
C VAL A 61 -4.42 -3.69 -39.72
N GLN A 62 -5.68 -3.40 -39.34
CA GLN A 62 -6.36 -2.13 -39.57
C GLN A 62 -6.91 -1.59 -38.24
N GLY A 63 -6.67 -0.32 -37.96
CA GLY A 63 -7.10 0.35 -36.73
C GLY A 63 -5.95 1.06 -36.01
N THR A 64 -6.29 1.86 -35.01
CA THR A 64 -5.32 2.55 -34.13
C THR A 64 -4.42 1.59 -33.36
N GLU A 65 -3.28 2.06 -32.86
CA GLU A 65 -2.22 1.28 -32.20
C GLU A 65 -2.78 0.18 -31.28
N THR A 66 -2.91 -1.03 -31.83
CA THR A 66 -3.47 -2.19 -31.12
C THR A 66 -2.53 -2.63 -30.03
N MET A 67 -2.89 -2.41 -28.78
CA MET A 67 -2.25 -3.01 -27.63
C MET A 67 -2.77 -4.43 -27.45
N ALA A 68 -2.10 -5.42 -28.03
CA ALA A 68 -2.45 -6.83 -27.83
C ALA A 68 -1.95 -7.32 -26.46
N GLN A 69 -2.75 -8.14 -25.83
CA GLN A 69 -2.48 -8.73 -24.53
C GLN A 69 -2.54 -10.25 -24.58
N VAL A 70 -1.84 -10.92 -23.67
CA VAL A 70 -1.96 -12.37 -23.50
C VAL A 70 -2.05 -12.72 -22.03
N TYR A 71 -3.03 -13.55 -21.70
CA TYR A 71 -3.23 -14.12 -20.38
C TYR A 71 -2.90 -15.61 -20.38
N LEU A 72 -2.20 -16.06 -19.34
CA LEU A 72 -1.89 -17.47 -19.11
C LEU A 72 -2.88 -18.02 -18.08
N MET A 73 -3.69 -18.99 -18.47
CA MET A 73 -4.75 -19.55 -17.63
C MET A 73 -4.30 -20.83 -16.92
N PRO A 74 -4.68 -21.07 -15.66
CA PRO A 74 -5.53 -20.27 -14.77
C PRO A 74 -4.77 -19.18 -13.99
N SER A 75 -3.48 -19.03 -14.15
CA SER A 75 -2.62 -18.19 -13.31
C SER A 75 -2.77 -16.68 -13.53
N GLN A 76 -3.66 -16.24 -14.44
CA GLN A 76 -3.89 -14.83 -14.82
C GLN A 76 -2.62 -13.99 -15.09
N GLY A 77 -1.54 -14.62 -15.51
CA GLY A 77 -0.30 -13.93 -15.87
C GLY A 77 -0.47 -13.07 -17.12
N LEU A 78 -0.85 -11.79 -16.95
CA LEU A 78 -0.98 -10.82 -18.05
C LEU A 78 0.38 -10.41 -18.61
N ARG A 79 0.51 -10.34 -19.94
CA ARG A 79 1.64 -9.72 -20.65
C ARG A 79 1.16 -8.95 -21.87
N MET A 80 1.71 -7.75 -22.04
CA MET A 80 1.52 -6.96 -23.27
C MET A 80 2.29 -7.58 -24.41
N MET A 81 1.66 -7.71 -25.57
CA MET A 81 2.31 -8.18 -26.80
C MET A 81 2.72 -6.98 -27.65
N LYS A 82 3.92 -7.04 -28.23
CA LYS A 82 4.41 -5.98 -29.11
C LYS A 82 4.34 -6.46 -30.55
N LEU A 83 3.70 -5.64 -31.40
CA LEU A 83 3.65 -5.86 -32.84
C LEU A 83 4.96 -5.36 -33.47
N LYS A 84 5.66 -6.25 -34.15
CA LYS A 84 6.83 -5.93 -34.96
C LYS A 84 6.88 -6.82 -36.18
N ASP A 85 6.97 -6.21 -37.38
CA ASP A 85 7.09 -6.92 -38.67
C ASP A 85 6.00 -8.00 -38.87
N GLY A 86 4.74 -7.70 -38.44
CA GLY A 86 3.60 -8.62 -38.58
C GLY A 86 3.60 -9.74 -37.53
N VAL A 87 4.38 -9.64 -36.48
CA VAL A 87 4.41 -10.60 -35.39
C VAL A 87 4.15 -9.91 -34.04
N LEU A 88 3.08 -10.34 -33.36
CA LEU A 88 2.83 -10.02 -31.98
C LEU A 88 3.61 -10.98 -31.10
N SER A 89 4.36 -10.48 -30.12
CA SER A 89 5.21 -11.33 -29.28
C SER A 89 5.22 -10.92 -27.83
N ALA A 90 5.22 -11.91 -26.94
CA ALA A 90 5.38 -11.74 -25.50
C ALA A 90 6.39 -12.75 -24.94
N GLY A 91 7.26 -12.30 -24.03
CA GLY A 91 8.17 -13.13 -23.27
C GLY A 91 7.70 -13.29 -21.83
N PHE A 92 7.84 -14.50 -21.30
CA PHE A 92 7.47 -14.84 -19.94
C PHE A 92 8.71 -15.27 -19.17
N GLY A 93 9.03 -14.55 -18.10
CA GLY A 93 10.13 -14.89 -17.20
C GLY A 93 9.92 -16.20 -16.45
N LEU A 94 10.79 -16.49 -15.46
CA LEU A 94 10.70 -17.70 -14.62
C LEU A 94 9.59 -17.64 -13.55
N SER A 95 8.58 -16.78 -13.69
CA SER A 95 7.49 -16.68 -12.73
C SER A 95 6.68 -17.99 -12.65
N GLN A 96 6.09 -18.28 -11.49
CA GLN A 96 5.27 -19.48 -11.29
C GLN A 96 4.08 -19.55 -12.26
N GLY A 97 3.52 -18.40 -12.68
CA GLY A 97 2.40 -18.32 -13.61
C GLY A 97 2.68 -18.82 -15.03
N CYS A 98 3.93 -19.10 -15.39
CA CYS A 98 4.32 -19.62 -16.71
C CYS A 98 4.55 -21.14 -16.71
N ILE A 99 4.32 -21.80 -15.59
CA ILE A 99 4.51 -23.24 -15.39
C ILE A 99 3.14 -23.89 -15.28
N ASN A 100 2.96 -25.02 -16.00
CA ASN A 100 1.69 -25.75 -16.01
C ASN A 100 0.49 -24.91 -16.49
N VAL A 101 0.67 -24.12 -17.54
CA VAL A 101 -0.38 -23.32 -18.16
C VAL A 101 -1.37 -24.24 -18.87
N GLY A 102 -2.64 -24.12 -18.51
CA GLY A 102 -3.72 -24.93 -19.08
C GLY A 102 -4.33 -24.34 -20.36
N GLY A 103 -4.07 -23.06 -20.65
CA GLY A 103 -4.55 -22.39 -21.87
C GLY A 103 -4.01 -20.98 -22.01
N ILE A 104 -4.23 -20.35 -23.15
CA ILE A 104 -3.89 -18.95 -23.41
C ILE A 104 -5.15 -18.20 -23.84
N ARG A 105 -5.33 -17.00 -23.32
CA ARG A 105 -6.28 -16.01 -23.83
C ARG A 105 -5.48 -14.91 -24.53
N LEU A 106 -5.86 -14.57 -25.74
CA LEU A 106 -5.23 -13.54 -26.59
C LEU A 106 -6.22 -12.43 -26.85
N ASP A 107 -6.01 -11.29 -26.27
CA ASP A 107 -6.77 -10.07 -26.54
C ASP A 107 -5.96 -9.29 -27.59
N LEU A 108 -6.36 -9.43 -28.85
CA LEU A 108 -5.57 -8.96 -29.98
C LEU A 108 -5.96 -7.56 -30.46
N ALA A 109 -7.04 -7.01 -29.94
CA ALA A 109 -7.53 -5.66 -30.26
C ALA A 109 -8.15 -5.05 -28.99
N THR A 110 -8.03 -3.75 -28.84
CA THR A 110 -8.62 -2.98 -27.72
C THR A 110 -9.70 -2.02 -28.19
N ASP A 111 -9.89 -1.88 -29.49
CA ASP A 111 -10.84 -0.93 -30.06
C ASP A 111 -11.92 -1.67 -30.89
N ALA A 112 -13.18 -1.32 -30.65
CA ALA A 112 -14.28 -1.80 -31.48
C ALA A 112 -14.10 -1.35 -32.97
N GLY A 113 -14.17 -2.32 -33.87
CA GLY A 113 -13.94 -2.05 -35.32
C GLY A 113 -12.53 -2.27 -35.81
N ALA A 114 -11.55 -2.55 -34.91
CA ALA A 114 -10.22 -2.99 -35.32
C ALA A 114 -10.31 -4.32 -36.08
N ALA A 115 -9.48 -4.49 -37.09
CA ALA A 115 -9.48 -5.68 -37.92
C ALA A 115 -8.06 -6.25 -38.09
N LEU A 116 -7.95 -7.57 -38.04
CA LEU A 116 -6.67 -8.25 -38.26
C LEU A 116 -6.91 -9.68 -38.76
N ARG A 117 -5.88 -10.25 -39.37
CA ARG A 117 -5.87 -11.66 -39.76
C ARG A 117 -4.82 -12.39 -38.93
N VAL A 118 -5.23 -13.41 -38.20
CA VAL A 118 -4.31 -14.31 -37.48
C VAL A 118 -3.88 -15.43 -38.42
N GLU A 119 -2.58 -15.65 -38.55
CA GLU A 119 -2.02 -16.73 -39.35
C GLU A 119 -1.69 -17.96 -38.51
N LYS A 120 -0.95 -17.78 -37.42
CA LYS A 120 -0.61 -18.84 -36.46
C LYS A 120 -0.04 -18.29 -35.16
N ALA A 121 -0.12 -19.08 -34.11
CA ALA A 121 0.61 -18.84 -32.87
C ALA A 121 1.74 -19.87 -32.71
N VAL A 122 2.87 -19.45 -32.17
CA VAL A 122 4.02 -20.32 -31.87
C VAL A 122 4.37 -20.19 -30.39
N ILE A 123 4.24 -21.30 -29.69
CA ILE A 123 4.59 -21.41 -28.27
C ILE A 123 6.06 -21.80 -28.16
N ASN A 124 6.77 -21.12 -27.25
CA ASN A 124 8.20 -21.34 -27.01
C ASN A 124 9.08 -21.27 -28.29
N SER A 125 8.58 -20.50 -29.30
CA SER A 125 9.49 -20.09 -30.37
C SER A 125 10.64 -19.37 -29.65
N ARG A 126 11.89 -19.87 -29.85
CA ARG A 126 13.01 -18.99 -29.52
C ARG A 126 12.75 -17.71 -30.33
N PRO A 127 12.67 -16.49 -29.69
CA PRO A 127 13.06 -15.36 -30.47
C PRO A 127 14.40 -15.80 -31.08
N ALA A 128 14.58 -15.63 -32.35
CA ALA A 128 15.92 -15.40 -32.83
C ALA A 128 16.35 -14.17 -32.04
N VAL A 129 16.93 -14.34 -30.86
CA VAL A 129 17.87 -13.40 -30.31
C VAL A 129 19.00 -13.47 -31.32
N ILE A 130 18.74 -12.79 -32.40
CA ILE A 130 19.77 -12.11 -33.12
C ILE A 130 20.11 -10.95 -32.20
N LEU A 131 20.72 -11.24 -31.08
CA LEU A 131 21.83 -10.44 -30.65
C LEU A 131 22.71 -10.49 -31.89
N ASP A 132 22.47 -9.49 -32.73
CA ASP A 132 23.29 -9.17 -33.85
C ASP A 132 24.72 -9.47 -33.39
N ALA A 133 25.40 -10.40 -34.02
CA ALA A 133 26.73 -10.82 -33.57
C ALA A 133 27.64 -9.59 -33.37
N GLN A 134 27.33 -8.50 -34.09
CA GLN A 134 27.94 -7.20 -33.94
C GLN A 134 27.64 -6.53 -32.58
N ARG A 135 26.41 -6.63 -32.08
CA ARG A 135 26.05 -6.09 -30.73
C ARG A 135 26.65 -6.90 -29.59
N LEU A 136 26.69 -8.23 -29.73
CA LEU A 136 27.38 -9.13 -28.80
C LEU A 136 28.89 -8.87 -28.78
N LEU A 137 29.51 -8.69 -29.95
CA LEU A 137 30.90 -8.30 -30.08
C LEU A 137 31.17 -6.91 -29.50
N ALA A 138 30.37 -5.92 -29.85
CA ALA A 138 30.50 -4.55 -29.29
C ALA A 138 30.35 -4.57 -27.76
N PHE A 139 29.43 -5.37 -27.21
CA PHE A 139 29.22 -5.54 -25.80
C PHE A 139 30.40 -6.24 -25.11
N ALA A 140 30.90 -7.31 -25.70
CA ALA A 140 32.09 -8.00 -25.22
C ALA A 140 33.31 -7.06 -25.25
N PHE A 141 33.50 -6.27 -26.33
CA PHE A 141 34.56 -5.26 -26.40
C PHE A 141 34.43 -4.19 -25.33
N LEU A 142 33.19 -3.72 -25.03
CA LEU A 142 32.96 -2.74 -23.97
C LEU A 142 33.36 -3.31 -22.59
N ILE A 143 32.89 -4.50 -22.25
CA ILE A 143 33.23 -5.18 -21.00
C ILE A 143 34.74 -5.44 -20.90
N PHE A 144 35.34 -5.97 -21.95
CA PHE A 144 36.77 -6.16 -21.98
C PHE A 144 37.57 -4.86 -21.89
N GLY A 145 37.09 -3.79 -22.55
CA GLY A 145 37.66 -2.45 -22.46
C GLY A 145 37.64 -1.88 -21.05
N LEU A 146 36.49 -2.04 -20.35
CA LEU A 146 36.33 -1.60 -18.97
C LEU A 146 37.22 -2.39 -18.00
N ILE A 147 37.21 -3.72 -18.08
CA ILE A 147 38.09 -4.59 -17.26
C ILE A 147 39.56 -4.28 -17.54
N PHE A 148 39.96 -4.09 -18.82
CA PHE A 148 41.29 -3.71 -19.20
C PHE A 148 41.73 -2.35 -18.62
N ALA A 149 40.86 -1.34 -18.72
CA ALA A 149 41.12 -0.02 -18.13
C ALA A 149 41.31 -0.10 -16.60
N GLU A 150 40.56 -0.96 -15.95
CA GLU A 150 40.67 -1.20 -14.54
C GLU A 150 41.97 -1.93 -14.18
N LEU A 151 42.36 -2.99 -14.94
CA LEU A 151 43.64 -3.70 -14.74
C LEU A 151 44.84 -2.75 -14.90
N LEU A 152 44.75 -1.79 -15.83
CA LEU A 152 45.76 -0.75 -15.94
C LEU A 152 45.82 0.15 -14.67
N GLY A 153 44.65 0.43 -14.08
CA GLY A 153 44.56 1.15 -12.81
C GLY A 153 45.25 0.37 -11.66
N TRP A 154 44.97 -0.91 -11.55
CA TRP A 154 45.60 -1.82 -10.57
C TRP A 154 47.14 -1.89 -10.71
N ARG A 155 47.60 -2.09 -11.95
CA ARG A 155 49.06 -2.10 -12.25
C ARG A 155 49.73 -0.80 -11.86
N ARG A 156 49.01 0.32 -12.05
CA ARG A 156 49.55 1.64 -11.72
C ARG A 156 49.65 1.84 -10.20
N ILE A 157 48.60 1.52 -9.42
CA ILE A 157 48.64 1.56 -7.96
C ILE A 157 49.72 0.68 -7.38
N ALA A 158 49.87 -0.57 -7.89
CA ALA A 158 50.89 -1.51 -7.47
C ALA A 158 52.31 -0.96 -7.70
N ARG A 159 52.52 -0.25 -8.84
CA ARG A 159 53.79 0.40 -9.15
C ARG A 159 54.06 1.61 -8.28
N GLU A 160 53.09 2.48 -8.01
CA GLU A 160 53.20 3.69 -7.20
C GLU A 160 53.44 3.36 -5.72
N ARG A 161 52.79 2.33 -5.20
CA ARG A 161 52.94 1.89 -3.81
C ARG A 161 54.08 0.92 -3.59
N LYS A 162 54.69 0.42 -4.70
CA LYS A 162 55.73 -0.60 -4.66
C LYS A 162 55.30 -1.91 -3.97
N GLU A 163 53.99 -2.18 -3.98
CA GLU A 163 53.39 -3.36 -3.33
C GLU A 163 52.90 -4.35 -4.36
N LYS A 164 53.65 -5.46 -4.60
CA LYS A 164 53.26 -6.55 -5.51
C LYS A 164 51.94 -7.25 -5.11
N PRO A 165 51.56 -7.41 -3.82
CA PRO A 165 50.30 -8.02 -3.42
C PRO A 165 49.05 -7.30 -3.96
N ILE A 166 49.13 -6.00 -4.22
CA ILE A 166 48.01 -5.24 -4.80
C ILE A 166 47.61 -5.78 -6.19
N LEU A 167 48.55 -6.28 -6.96
CA LEU A 167 48.26 -6.86 -8.27
C LEU A 167 47.44 -8.13 -8.15
N LEU A 168 47.79 -9.01 -7.19
CA LEU A 168 47.04 -10.25 -6.88
C LEU A 168 45.61 -9.94 -6.45
N ILE A 169 45.40 -8.86 -5.67
CA ILE A 169 44.06 -8.39 -5.28
C ILE A 169 43.28 -7.94 -6.52
N GLY A 170 43.91 -7.22 -7.46
CA GLY A 170 43.30 -6.85 -8.73
C GLY A 170 42.90 -8.04 -9.61
N GLU A 171 43.71 -9.07 -9.64
CA GLU A 171 43.41 -10.33 -10.34
C GLU A 171 42.24 -11.06 -9.64
N PHE A 172 42.25 -11.15 -8.31
CA PHE A 172 41.19 -11.75 -7.53
C PHE A 172 39.86 -10.99 -7.73
N GLN A 173 39.88 -9.67 -7.73
CA GLN A 173 38.73 -8.85 -7.98
C GLN A 173 38.18 -9.04 -9.42
N ALA A 174 39.02 -9.23 -10.41
CA ALA A 174 38.60 -9.58 -11.76
C ALA A 174 37.85 -10.93 -11.80
N VAL A 175 38.32 -11.93 -11.03
CA VAL A 175 37.59 -13.19 -10.85
C VAL A 175 36.24 -12.99 -10.19
N LEU A 176 36.14 -12.15 -9.13
CA LEU A 176 34.86 -11.83 -8.49
C LEU A 176 33.88 -11.19 -9.47
N LYS A 177 34.32 -10.31 -10.36
CA LYS A 177 33.50 -9.70 -11.40
C LYS A 177 33.05 -10.71 -12.47
N LEU A 178 33.93 -11.64 -12.86
CA LEU A 178 33.51 -12.71 -13.76
C LEU A 178 32.49 -13.62 -13.10
N THR A 179 32.63 -13.89 -11.80
CA THR A 179 31.61 -14.60 -11.01
C THR A 179 30.29 -13.83 -10.95
N LEU A 180 30.35 -12.52 -10.73
CA LEU A 180 29.15 -11.66 -10.77
C LEU A 180 28.48 -11.73 -12.14
N LEU A 181 29.22 -11.55 -13.23
CA LEU A 181 28.68 -11.66 -14.60
C LEU A 181 28.10 -13.05 -14.87
N TRP A 182 28.71 -14.12 -14.33
CA TRP A 182 28.15 -15.45 -14.43
C TRP A 182 26.86 -15.63 -13.64
N ILE A 183 26.75 -15.04 -12.43
CA ILE A 183 25.54 -15.04 -11.61
C ILE A 183 24.42 -14.30 -12.34
N ILE A 184 24.69 -13.08 -12.80
CA ILE A 184 23.67 -12.19 -13.40
C ILE A 184 23.45 -12.43 -14.91
N ARG A 185 24.14 -13.43 -15.52
CA ARG A 185 24.04 -13.69 -16.97
C ARG A 185 22.62 -13.94 -17.48
N LYS A 186 21.77 -14.60 -16.66
CA LYS A 186 20.38 -14.86 -17.03
C LYS A 186 19.57 -13.58 -17.09
N PRO A 187 19.45 -12.80 -15.99
CA PRO A 187 18.75 -11.51 -16.04
C PRO A 187 19.34 -10.54 -17.07
N LEU A 188 20.63 -10.57 -17.34
CA LEU A 188 21.24 -9.72 -18.37
C LEU A 188 20.86 -10.09 -19.80
N MET A 189 20.55 -11.37 -20.06
CA MET A 189 20.24 -11.91 -21.39
C MET A 189 18.73 -12.07 -21.64
N GLU A 190 17.90 -11.88 -20.63
CA GLU A 190 16.45 -11.93 -20.75
C GLU A 190 15.93 -10.66 -21.44
N GLN A 191 15.59 -10.80 -22.73
CA GLN A 191 14.89 -9.75 -23.49
C GLN A 191 13.41 -10.12 -23.58
N GLY A 192 12.54 -9.27 -23.09
CA GLY A 192 11.11 -9.39 -23.30
C GLY A 192 10.31 -9.39 -22.01
N GLY A 193 9.80 -8.25 -21.68
CA GLY A 193 8.86 -7.96 -20.60
C GLY A 193 8.91 -6.46 -20.29
N THR A 194 7.88 -5.93 -19.69
CA THR A 194 7.87 -4.61 -19.05
C THR A 194 8.81 -4.57 -17.83
N ASP A 195 9.56 -5.65 -17.62
CA ASP A 195 10.42 -5.87 -16.47
C ASP A 195 11.80 -5.24 -16.74
N TYR A 196 12.04 -4.06 -16.18
CA TYR A 196 13.29 -3.33 -16.27
C TYR A 196 14.45 -3.97 -15.49
N HIS A 197 14.27 -5.18 -14.98
CA HIS A 197 15.23 -5.91 -14.14
C HIS A 197 16.62 -6.06 -14.80
N HIS A 198 16.65 -6.37 -16.10
CA HIS A 198 17.88 -6.43 -16.86
C HIS A 198 18.59 -5.08 -16.98
N ILE A 199 17.83 -3.97 -17.09
CA ILE A 199 18.38 -2.61 -17.15
C ILE A 199 19.03 -2.25 -15.82
N LEU A 200 18.38 -2.57 -14.70
CA LEU A 200 18.93 -2.33 -13.37
C LEU A 200 20.23 -3.08 -13.12
N TRP A 201 20.33 -4.36 -13.56
CA TRP A 201 21.60 -5.11 -13.49
C TRP A 201 22.70 -4.48 -14.34
N TRP A 202 22.36 -3.97 -15.53
CA TRP A 202 23.30 -3.21 -16.35
C TRP A 202 23.73 -1.91 -15.70
N MET A 203 22.80 -1.17 -15.14
CA MET A 203 23.11 0.06 -14.42
C MET A 203 24.00 -0.20 -13.21
N ALA A 204 23.72 -1.25 -12.43
CA ALA A 204 24.52 -1.67 -11.29
C ALA A 204 25.96 -2.01 -11.71
N PHE A 205 26.12 -2.84 -12.75
CA PHE A 205 27.42 -3.26 -13.25
C PHE A 205 28.22 -2.10 -13.85
N LEU A 206 27.64 -1.30 -14.73
CA LEU A 206 28.31 -0.15 -15.35
C LEU A 206 28.65 0.92 -14.32
N GLY A 207 27.75 1.18 -13.37
CA GLY A 207 28.01 2.08 -12.24
C GLY A 207 29.21 1.61 -11.40
N LEU A 208 29.25 0.31 -11.07
CA LEU A 208 30.37 -0.31 -10.36
C LEU A 208 31.69 -0.15 -11.15
N GLU A 209 31.69 -0.46 -12.45
CA GLU A 209 32.89 -0.33 -13.29
C GLU A 209 33.39 1.12 -13.37
N CYS A 210 32.48 2.07 -13.61
CA CYS A 210 32.83 3.49 -13.62
C CYS A 210 33.39 3.95 -12.28
N PHE A 211 32.78 3.48 -11.17
CA PHE A 211 33.27 3.75 -9.84
C PHE A 211 34.67 3.18 -9.59
N CYS A 212 34.87 1.91 -9.93
CA CYS A 212 36.15 1.24 -9.73
C CYS A 212 37.28 1.92 -10.53
N ILE A 213 37.05 2.20 -11.81
CA ILE A 213 38.01 2.88 -12.67
C ILE A 213 38.35 4.28 -12.10
N ALA A 214 37.34 5.08 -11.72
CA ALA A 214 37.56 6.39 -11.15
C ALA A 214 38.31 6.35 -9.82
N ALA A 215 37.96 5.41 -8.92
CA ALA A 215 38.62 5.22 -7.62
C ALA A 215 40.10 4.85 -7.81
N LEU A 216 40.41 3.91 -8.70
CA LEU A 216 41.77 3.50 -8.99
C LEU A 216 42.60 4.63 -9.64
N GLN A 217 42.01 5.41 -10.53
CA GLN A 217 42.73 6.59 -11.14
C GLN A 217 43.01 7.67 -10.09
N LEU A 218 42.07 7.96 -9.19
CA LEU A 218 42.29 8.88 -8.07
C LEU A 218 43.32 8.33 -7.08
N GLY A 219 43.21 7.03 -6.75
CA GLY A 219 44.17 6.35 -5.85
C GLY A 219 45.58 6.37 -6.37
N ALA A 220 45.74 6.18 -7.72
CA ALA A 220 47.05 6.23 -8.41
C ALA A 220 47.58 7.68 -8.61
N GLY A 221 46.97 8.69 -8.01
CA GLY A 221 47.47 10.07 -8.10
C GLY A 221 47.30 10.74 -9.45
N ARG A 222 46.56 10.12 -10.41
CA ARG A 222 46.34 10.71 -11.74
C ARG A 222 45.52 11.99 -11.66
N PHE A 223 44.64 12.08 -10.69
CA PHE A 223 43.90 13.29 -10.33
C PHE A 223 44.32 13.77 -8.93
N LYS A 224 44.16 15.06 -8.70
CA LYS A 224 44.49 15.65 -7.39
C LYS A 224 43.65 15.01 -6.29
N LYS A 225 44.29 14.39 -5.28
CA LYS A 225 43.61 13.86 -4.09
C LYS A 225 43.05 15.02 -3.26
N SER A 226 41.83 15.44 -3.59
CA SER A 226 41.13 16.53 -2.93
C SER A 226 39.69 16.12 -2.63
N MET A 227 39.02 16.83 -1.74
CA MET A 227 37.61 16.57 -1.46
C MET A 227 36.75 16.61 -2.74
N LEU A 228 36.99 17.58 -3.64
CA LEU A 228 36.27 17.67 -4.91
C LEU A 228 36.48 16.43 -5.80
N GLY A 229 37.74 15.92 -5.87
CA GLY A 229 38.04 14.69 -6.60
C GLY A 229 37.29 13.49 -6.02
N TYR A 230 37.13 13.40 -4.70
CA TYR A 230 36.39 12.33 -4.07
C TYR A 230 34.87 12.45 -4.26
N HIS A 231 34.31 13.67 -4.34
CA HIS A 231 32.90 13.87 -4.65
C HIS A 231 32.54 13.36 -6.07
N ALA A 232 33.48 13.35 -7.01
CA ALA A 232 33.24 12.78 -8.34
C ALA A 232 32.92 11.29 -8.32
N LEU A 233 33.25 10.58 -7.24
CA LEU A 233 32.89 9.16 -7.06
C LEU A 233 31.42 8.97 -6.63
N ILE A 234 30.75 10.00 -6.13
CA ILE A 234 29.40 9.91 -5.60
C ILE A 234 28.40 9.51 -6.70
N LEU A 235 28.52 10.09 -7.88
CA LEU A 235 27.58 9.81 -8.96
C LEU A 235 27.60 8.33 -9.43
N PRO A 236 28.74 7.74 -9.84
CA PRO A 236 28.77 6.33 -10.23
C PRO A 236 28.41 5.41 -9.04
N TYR A 237 28.76 5.79 -7.81
CA TYR A 237 28.31 5.07 -6.61
C TYR A 237 26.78 5.12 -6.47
N ALA A 238 26.18 6.30 -6.63
CA ALA A 238 24.73 6.47 -6.49
C ALA A 238 23.96 5.64 -7.53
N PHE A 239 24.46 5.56 -8.77
CA PHE A 239 23.89 4.66 -9.79
C PHE A 239 23.95 3.20 -9.35
N THR A 240 25.07 2.75 -8.81
CA THR A 240 25.21 1.37 -8.33
C THR A 240 24.29 1.10 -7.15
N ALA A 241 24.28 1.98 -6.14
CA ALA A 241 23.46 1.85 -4.94
C ALA A 241 21.95 1.88 -5.26
N PHE A 242 21.53 2.81 -6.12
CA PHE A 242 20.16 2.89 -6.59
C PHE A 242 19.72 1.60 -7.30
N SER A 243 20.52 1.14 -8.28
CA SER A 243 20.18 -0.07 -9.03
C SER A 243 20.08 -1.31 -8.14
N LEU A 244 20.98 -1.44 -7.14
CA LEU A 244 20.89 -2.53 -6.16
C LEU A 244 19.66 -2.41 -5.26
N ALA A 245 19.30 -1.21 -4.83
CA ALA A 245 18.12 -1.00 -4.02
C ALA A 245 16.85 -1.42 -4.77
N GLU A 246 16.70 -1.02 -6.02
CA GLU A 246 15.55 -1.39 -6.85
C GLU A 246 15.54 -2.89 -7.21
N LEU A 247 16.70 -3.50 -7.48
CA LEU A 247 16.81 -4.95 -7.73
C LEU A 247 16.37 -5.79 -6.54
N LEU A 248 16.63 -5.30 -5.31
CA LEU A 248 16.27 -5.98 -4.08
C LEU A 248 14.91 -5.56 -3.53
N SER A 249 14.26 -4.53 -4.09
CA SER A 249 13.00 -4.03 -3.54
C SER A 249 11.80 -4.70 -4.18
N MET A 250 11.57 -4.45 -5.43
CA MET A 250 10.34 -4.87 -6.08
C MET A 250 10.61 -5.30 -7.51
N LYS A 251 10.02 -6.40 -7.93
CA LYS A 251 10.28 -7.04 -9.22
C LYS A 251 9.82 -6.24 -10.45
N SER A 252 9.15 -5.12 -10.26
CA SER A 252 8.74 -4.22 -11.35
C SER A 252 9.03 -2.78 -10.98
N PHE A 253 9.77 -2.11 -11.83
CA PHE A 253 10.17 -0.73 -11.70
C PHE A 253 9.52 0.08 -12.83
N GLN A 254 8.69 1.05 -12.47
CA GLN A 254 8.03 1.94 -13.41
C GLN A 254 8.26 3.38 -12.95
N PHE A 255 9.14 4.12 -13.62
CA PHE A 255 9.25 5.55 -13.33
C PHE A 255 8.15 6.34 -14.04
N GLU A 256 7.30 7.00 -13.29
CA GLU A 256 6.38 7.98 -13.84
C GLU A 256 7.13 9.16 -14.48
N THR A 257 8.21 9.62 -13.83
CA THR A 257 8.95 10.79 -14.31
C THR A 257 10.47 10.67 -14.12
N PRO A 258 11.29 11.25 -15.00
CA PRO A 258 12.75 11.33 -14.84
C PRO A 258 13.19 12.04 -13.55
N GLU A 259 12.34 12.89 -12.96
CA GLU A 259 12.63 13.60 -11.72
C GLU A 259 12.84 12.64 -10.57
N TYR A 260 12.03 11.57 -10.48
CA TYR A 260 12.17 10.56 -9.42
C TYR A 260 13.49 9.79 -9.51
N LEU A 261 13.99 9.51 -10.72
CA LEU A 261 15.33 8.95 -10.88
C LEU A 261 16.40 9.89 -10.30
N LEU A 262 16.33 11.16 -10.64
CA LEU A 262 17.29 12.16 -10.14
C LEU A 262 17.24 12.27 -8.61
N LEU A 263 16.06 12.31 -8.02
CA LEU A 263 15.87 12.35 -6.56
C LEU A 263 16.41 11.09 -5.88
N ASN A 264 16.18 9.90 -6.42
CA ASN A 264 16.76 8.65 -5.92
C ASN A 264 18.29 8.69 -5.94
N LEU A 265 18.89 9.14 -7.03
CA LEU A 265 20.35 9.30 -7.12
C LEU A 265 20.88 10.29 -6.07
N CYS A 266 20.14 11.39 -5.83
CA CYS A 266 20.48 12.34 -4.75
C CYS A 266 20.39 11.68 -3.36
N VAL A 267 19.35 10.89 -3.08
CA VAL A 267 19.21 10.14 -1.83
C VAL A 267 20.39 9.17 -1.66
N CYS A 268 20.69 8.37 -2.69
CA CYS A 268 21.84 7.45 -2.68
C CYS A 268 23.19 8.13 -2.51
N GLY A 269 23.33 9.36 -3.05
CA GLY A 269 24.54 10.16 -2.92
C GLY A 269 24.71 10.83 -1.55
N THR A 270 23.65 10.94 -0.76
CA THR A 270 23.67 11.68 0.51
C THR A 270 24.56 11.01 1.57
N LEU A 271 24.41 9.70 1.81
CA LEU A 271 25.21 9.01 2.82
C LEU A 271 26.71 9.05 2.55
N PRO A 272 27.21 8.72 1.33
CA PRO A 272 28.64 8.83 1.06
C PRO A 272 29.13 10.28 1.12
N ALA A 273 28.31 11.27 0.77
CA ALA A 273 28.68 12.68 0.92
C ALA A 273 28.84 13.08 2.39
N VAL A 274 27.90 12.70 3.25
CA VAL A 274 27.95 12.95 4.69
C VAL A 274 29.15 12.23 5.32
N PHE A 275 29.33 10.95 5.06
CA PHE A 275 30.46 10.19 5.62
C PHE A 275 31.82 10.66 5.10
N LEU A 276 31.89 11.10 3.83
CA LEU A 276 33.10 11.68 3.28
C LEU A 276 33.44 13.02 3.94
N PHE A 277 32.42 13.84 4.21
CA PHE A 277 32.56 15.08 4.95
C PHE A 277 33.08 14.84 6.39
N LEU A 278 32.45 13.90 7.10
CA LEU A 278 32.78 13.60 8.52
C LEU A 278 34.13 12.91 8.65
N SER A 279 34.38 11.85 7.90
CA SER A 279 35.58 11.01 8.03
C SER A 279 36.77 11.57 7.24
N ARG A 280 36.52 12.29 6.15
CA ARG A 280 37.53 12.71 5.14
C ARG A 280 38.27 11.54 4.51
N ARG A 281 37.75 10.31 4.68
CA ARG A 281 38.39 9.07 4.24
C ARG A 281 37.46 8.38 3.22
N PRO A 282 37.79 8.39 1.92
CA PRO A 282 36.91 7.79 0.91
C PRO A 282 36.62 6.31 1.18
N ALA A 283 37.63 5.55 1.65
CA ALA A 283 37.43 4.15 1.98
C ALA A 283 36.34 3.94 3.03
N VAL A 284 36.34 4.75 4.10
CA VAL A 284 35.32 4.68 5.16
C VAL A 284 33.96 5.12 4.62
N ALA A 285 33.94 6.26 3.90
CA ALA A 285 32.69 6.85 3.42
C ALA A 285 31.92 5.91 2.49
N PHE A 286 32.55 5.42 1.44
CA PHE A 286 31.89 4.57 0.44
C PHE A 286 31.62 3.14 0.95
N SER A 287 32.53 2.55 1.76
CA SER A 287 32.30 1.24 2.34
C SER A 287 31.14 1.22 3.33
N LEU A 288 31.09 2.19 4.25
CA LEU A 288 30.01 2.26 5.23
C LEU A 288 28.66 2.53 4.56
N SER A 289 28.63 3.45 3.58
CA SER A 289 27.42 3.72 2.82
C SER A 289 26.94 2.49 2.04
N ALA A 290 27.87 1.75 1.39
CA ALA A 290 27.53 0.54 0.65
C ALA A 290 26.94 -0.53 1.57
N LEU A 291 27.55 -0.76 2.73
CA LEU A 291 27.05 -1.71 3.72
C LEU A 291 25.64 -1.33 4.20
N ILE A 292 25.41 -0.06 4.52
CA ILE A 292 24.09 0.42 4.99
C ILE A 292 23.03 0.24 3.90
N PHE A 293 23.28 0.70 2.66
CA PHE A 293 22.30 0.57 1.60
C PHE A 293 22.06 -0.89 1.21
N THR A 294 23.08 -1.72 1.17
CA THR A 294 22.90 -3.15 0.88
C THR A 294 22.12 -3.86 1.98
N ALA A 295 22.42 -3.55 3.24
CA ALA A 295 21.69 -4.12 4.38
C ALA A 295 20.22 -3.67 4.40
N LEU A 296 19.94 -2.38 4.14
CA LEU A 296 18.59 -1.85 4.05
C LEU A 296 17.82 -2.49 2.91
N SER A 297 18.42 -2.58 1.73
CA SER A 297 17.79 -3.15 0.54
C SER A 297 17.56 -4.66 0.67
N ALA A 298 18.53 -5.40 1.23
CA ALA A 298 18.37 -6.83 1.51
C ALA A 298 17.31 -7.07 2.61
N GLY A 299 17.29 -6.22 3.65
CA GLY A 299 16.25 -6.24 4.66
C GLY A 299 14.86 -6.03 4.06
N ASN A 300 14.72 -5.04 3.17
CA ASN A 300 13.49 -4.79 2.44
C ASN A 300 13.08 -5.97 1.53
N HIS A 301 14.04 -6.60 0.87
CA HIS A 301 13.80 -7.76 0.01
C HIS A 301 13.14 -8.92 0.79
N TYR A 302 13.77 -9.34 1.89
CA TYR A 302 13.22 -10.42 2.71
C TYR A 302 11.95 -10.02 3.47
N TYR A 303 11.85 -8.76 3.92
CA TYR A 303 10.66 -8.25 4.55
C TYR A 303 9.46 -8.25 3.59
N GLY A 304 9.67 -7.80 2.34
CA GLY A 304 8.65 -7.84 1.30
C GLY A 304 8.23 -9.26 0.91
N MET A 305 9.16 -10.22 0.93
CA MET A 305 8.83 -11.65 0.69
C MET A 305 7.95 -12.25 1.78
N LEU A 306 8.06 -11.76 3.03
CA LEU A 306 7.34 -12.29 4.19
C LEU A 306 6.03 -11.57 4.46
N ARG A 307 5.93 -10.29 4.10
CA ARG A 307 4.80 -9.43 4.49
C ARG A 307 4.11 -8.70 3.34
N ASP A 308 4.59 -8.89 2.12
CA ASP A 308 4.09 -8.25 0.90
C ASP A 308 4.03 -6.70 0.94
N ASN A 309 4.81 -6.11 1.86
CA ASN A 309 4.94 -4.66 2.05
C ASN A 309 6.40 -4.24 2.10
N PRO A 310 6.77 -3.03 1.67
CA PRO A 310 8.14 -2.54 1.80
C PRO A 310 8.52 -2.28 3.26
N LEU A 311 9.80 -2.46 3.58
CA LEU A 311 10.37 -2.15 4.88
C LEU A 311 10.40 -0.63 5.10
N GLU A 312 9.84 -0.17 6.22
CA GLU A 312 9.81 1.23 6.61
C GLU A 312 10.75 1.54 7.78
N TYR A 313 10.98 2.82 8.05
CA TYR A 313 11.84 3.23 9.14
C TYR A 313 11.30 2.82 10.53
N PHE A 314 9.96 2.72 10.68
CA PHE A 314 9.35 2.23 11.91
C PHE A 314 9.63 0.75 12.17
N ASP A 315 9.69 -0.06 11.12
CA ASP A 315 10.05 -1.47 11.23
C ASP A 315 11.49 -1.61 11.73
N ILE A 316 12.38 -0.72 11.29
CA ILE A 316 13.77 -0.66 11.78
C ILE A 316 13.82 -0.21 13.25
N ALA A 317 13.01 0.78 13.61
CA ALA A 317 12.93 1.24 15.01
C ALA A 317 12.41 0.15 15.95
N ASN A 318 11.55 -0.75 15.44
CA ASN A 318 10.99 -1.89 16.17
C ASN A 318 11.72 -3.22 15.89
N ALA A 319 12.93 -3.17 15.33
CA ALA A 319 13.70 -4.36 14.94
C ALA A 319 13.93 -5.37 16.10
N GLY A 320 13.90 -4.91 17.34
CA GLY A 320 13.97 -5.79 18.52
C GLY A 320 12.84 -6.82 18.57
N THR A 321 11.63 -6.43 18.18
CA THR A 321 10.47 -7.33 18.07
C THR A 321 10.55 -8.20 16.79
N ALA A 322 11.05 -7.62 15.70
CA ALA A 322 11.19 -8.33 14.42
C ALA A 322 12.21 -9.48 14.48
N VAL A 323 13.28 -9.36 15.27
CA VAL A 323 14.29 -10.41 15.45
C VAL A 323 13.69 -11.70 16.02
N HIS A 324 12.72 -11.61 16.92
CA HIS A 324 12.03 -12.80 17.45
C HIS A 324 11.15 -13.49 16.42
N VAL A 325 10.58 -12.74 15.49
CA VAL A 325 9.73 -13.29 14.41
C VAL A 325 10.61 -13.89 13.30
N ILE A 326 11.71 -13.25 12.94
CA ILE A 326 12.66 -13.72 11.91
C ILE A 326 13.30 -15.07 12.28
N SER A 327 13.49 -15.35 13.57
CA SER A 327 14.05 -16.63 14.03
C SER A 327 13.20 -17.86 13.63
N ASN A 328 11.94 -17.66 13.31
CA ASN A 328 11.02 -18.72 12.87
C ASN A 328 11.03 -18.98 11.35
N TYR A 329 11.78 -18.17 10.58
CA TYR A 329 11.86 -18.27 9.12
C TYR A 329 13.26 -18.67 8.65
N THR A 330 13.33 -19.63 7.71
CA THR A 330 14.57 -20.01 7.04
C THR A 330 14.82 -19.10 5.84
N LEU A 331 15.58 -18.02 6.05
CA LEU A 331 16.00 -17.13 4.96
C LEU A 331 17.07 -17.81 4.11
N LYS A 332 16.78 -18.04 2.81
CA LYS A 332 17.75 -18.58 1.84
C LYS A 332 18.26 -17.45 0.96
N PRO A 333 19.60 -17.27 0.83
CA PRO A 333 20.16 -16.34 -0.14
C PRO A 333 19.72 -16.68 -1.56
N ASP A 334 19.18 -15.70 -2.27
CA ASP A 334 18.86 -15.79 -3.69
C ASP A 334 19.92 -15.12 -4.59
N MET A 335 19.70 -15.12 -5.89
CA MET A 335 20.69 -14.58 -6.85
C MET A 335 20.84 -13.06 -6.70
N GLU A 336 19.76 -12.36 -6.37
CA GLU A 336 19.71 -10.91 -6.21
C GLU A 336 20.54 -10.49 -4.99
N THR A 337 20.31 -11.08 -3.84
CA THR A 337 21.04 -10.79 -2.61
C THR A 337 22.53 -11.21 -2.70
N MET A 338 22.82 -12.35 -3.35
CA MET A 338 24.19 -12.77 -3.60
C MET A 338 24.93 -11.82 -4.54
N GLY A 339 24.28 -11.36 -5.62
CA GLY A 339 24.83 -10.38 -6.55
C GLY A 339 25.11 -9.04 -5.87
N ALA A 340 24.16 -8.54 -5.07
CA ALA A 340 24.30 -7.29 -4.32
C ALA A 340 25.44 -7.37 -3.29
N ALA A 341 25.55 -8.47 -2.55
CA ALA A 341 26.63 -8.71 -1.61
C ALA A 341 27.99 -8.72 -2.33
N LEU A 342 28.08 -9.37 -3.48
CA LEU A 342 29.32 -9.45 -4.27
C LEU A 342 29.73 -8.06 -4.81
N ILE A 343 28.78 -7.25 -5.31
CA ILE A 343 29.03 -5.86 -5.72
C ILE A 343 29.58 -5.04 -4.56
N THR A 344 28.96 -5.17 -3.40
CA THR A 344 29.40 -4.49 -2.18
C THR A 344 30.81 -4.86 -1.77
N VAL A 345 31.14 -6.16 -1.78
CA VAL A 345 32.49 -6.66 -1.49
C VAL A 345 33.52 -6.09 -2.49
N ILE A 346 33.22 -6.12 -3.79
CA ILE A 346 34.08 -5.56 -4.84
C ILE A 346 34.34 -4.07 -4.57
N LEU A 347 33.30 -3.29 -4.28
CA LEU A 347 33.38 -1.87 -3.99
C LEU A 347 34.28 -1.61 -2.79
N VAL A 348 34.07 -2.33 -1.68
CA VAL A 348 34.90 -2.21 -0.47
C VAL A 348 36.38 -2.51 -0.74
N ILE A 349 36.68 -3.60 -1.44
CA ILE A 349 38.04 -3.96 -1.81
C ILE A 349 38.69 -2.83 -2.61
N VAL A 350 38.01 -2.32 -3.64
CA VAL A 350 38.58 -1.26 -4.50
C VAL A 350 38.88 0.00 -3.73
N VAL A 351 37.94 0.50 -2.89
CA VAL A 351 38.19 1.77 -2.15
C VAL A 351 39.29 1.64 -1.12
N PHE A 352 39.41 0.49 -0.45
CA PHE A 352 40.51 0.26 0.49
C PHE A 352 41.87 0.12 -0.22
N CYS A 353 41.92 -0.55 -1.35
CA CYS A 353 43.14 -0.64 -2.15
C CYS A 353 43.55 0.68 -2.82
N ALA A 354 42.54 1.47 -3.27
CA ALA A 354 42.81 2.78 -3.89
C ALA A 354 43.30 3.84 -2.90
N PHE A 355 42.65 3.88 -1.72
CA PHE A 355 42.86 5.00 -0.79
C PHE A 355 43.47 4.59 0.56
N GLY A 356 43.35 3.33 0.96
CA GLY A 356 43.66 2.87 2.31
C GLY A 356 42.86 3.65 3.34
N LEU A 357 43.39 3.85 4.51
CA LEU A 357 42.82 4.70 5.56
C LEU A 357 43.26 6.16 5.45
N SER A 358 43.92 6.57 4.34
CA SER A 358 44.39 7.93 4.14
C SER A 358 43.22 8.88 3.95
N GLY A 359 43.27 10.05 4.60
CA GLY A 359 42.26 11.09 4.49
C GLY A 359 42.66 12.23 3.55
N ALA A 360 41.71 13.06 3.17
CA ALA A 360 41.97 14.32 2.48
C ALA A 360 42.63 15.33 3.42
N PRO A 361 43.56 16.17 2.91
CA PRO A 361 44.19 17.23 3.73
C PRO A 361 43.12 18.17 4.29
N ALA A 362 43.32 18.56 5.57
CA ALA A 362 42.42 19.45 6.26
C ALA A 362 42.71 20.90 5.89
N VAL A 363 41.99 21.49 4.95
CA VAL A 363 42.02 22.91 4.67
C VAL A 363 40.72 23.55 5.20
N ARG A 364 40.82 24.41 6.24
CA ARG A 364 39.66 24.99 6.94
C ARG A 364 38.64 25.66 5.99
N ARG A 365 39.12 26.42 5.00
CA ARG A 365 38.22 27.08 4.02
C ARG A 365 37.46 26.07 3.15
N VAL A 366 38.12 25.00 2.71
CA VAL A 366 37.50 23.91 1.94
C VAL A 366 36.51 23.16 2.81
N PHE A 367 36.80 22.97 4.07
CA PHE A 367 35.88 22.33 5.01
C PHE A 367 34.59 23.14 5.20
N LEU A 368 34.68 24.43 5.45
CA LEU A 368 33.52 25.31 5.62
C LEU A 368 32.69 25.42 4.33
N GLY A 369 33.35 25.49 3.16
CA GLY A 369 32.66 25.49 1.86
C GLY A 369 31.91 24.20 1.60
N ASN A 370 32.50 23.04 1.89
CA ASN A 370 31.83 21.74 1.76
C ASN A 370 30.68 21.57 2.75
N LEU A 371 30.82 22.07 3.99
CA LEU A 371 29.74 22.06 4.98
C LEU A 371 28.54 22.87 4.48
N ALA A 372 28.77 24.07 3.99
CA ALA A 372 27.72 24.93 3.43
C ALA A 372 27.04 24.27 2.23
N ALA A 373 27.82 23.73 1.28
CA ALA A 373 27.30 23.05 0.11
C ALA A 373 26.49 21.80 0.50
N LEU A 374 26.98 20.99 1.42
CA LEU A 374 26.27 19.80 1.90
C LEU A 374 24.98 20.18 2.63
N SER A 375 25.02 21.22 3.49
CA SER A 375 23.83 21.70 4.18
C SER A 375 22.76 22.18 3.21
N VAL A 376 23.13 22.98 2.20
CA VAL A 376 22.21 23.44 1.15
C VAL A 376 21.66 22.26 0.37
N PHE A 377 22.51 21.32 -0.05
CA PHE A 377 22.10 20.12 -0.78
C PHE A 377 21.08 19.30 0.01
N VAL A 378 21.37 18.98 1.28
CA VAL A 378 20.48 18.19 2.16
C VAL A 378 19.16 18.94 2.40
N THR A 379 19.23 20.27 2.61
CA THR A 379 18.01 21.08 2.80
C THR A 379 17.14 21.09 1.54
N VAL A 380 17.74 21.31 0.37
CA VAL A 380 16.99 21.30 -0.90
C VAL A 380 16.41 19.92 -1.16
N LEU A 381 17.18 18.85 -0.94
CA LEU A 381 16.70 17.50 -1.08
C LEU A 381 15.51 17.23 -0.14
N TYR A 382 15.64 17.60 1.15
CA TYR A 382 14.56 17.44 2.13
C TYR A 382 13.27 18.19 1.73
N ILE A 383 13.39 19.40 1.20
CA ILE A 383 12.24 20.17 0.69
C ILE A 383 11.60 19.45 -0.51
N ARG A 384 12.42 18.91 -1.41
CA ARG A 384 11.99 18.24 -2.65
C ARG A 384 11.50 16.81 -2.45
N LEU A 385 11.74 16.16 -1.28
CA LEU A 385 11.19 14.85 -1.01
C LEU A 385 9.67 14.88 -1.18
N PRO A 386 9.08 13.98 -1.99
CA PRO A 386 7.65 13.95 -2.22
C PRO A 386 6.87 13.71 -0.93
N VAL A 387 5.67 14.27 -0.87
CA VAL A 387 4.67 13.98 0.17
C VAL A 387 3.55 13.22 -0.53
N PHE A 388 3.23 12.05 -0.04
CA PHE A 388 2.22 11.19 -0.65
C PHE A 388 0.86 11.49 -0.01
N ALA A 389 -0.17 11.64 -0.83
CA ALA A 389 -1.52 11.92 -0.36
C ALA A 389 -2.30 10.65 0.02
N ASN A 390 -1.88 9.49 -0.49
CA ASN A 390 -2.53 8.22 -0.25
C ASN A 390 -1.50 7.14 0.10
N PHE A 391 -1.73 6.41 1.18
CA PHE A 391 -0.87 5.34 1.70
C PHE A 391 -1.49 3.94 1.56
N SER A 392 -2.61 3.82 0.84
CA SER A 392 -3.34 2.56 0.74
C SER A 392 -2.50 1.43 0.13
N ASN A 393 -1.54 1.77 -0.73
CA ASN A 393 -0.64 0.80 -1.32
C ASN A 393 0.81 1.31 -1.40
N MET A 394 1.57 1.04 -0.33
CA MET A 394 2.98 1.40 -0.21
C MET A 394 3.86 0.73 -1.27
N GLN A 395 3.47 -0.47 -1.70
CA GLN A 395 4.16 -1.21 -2.74
C GLN A 395 4.11 -0.46 -4.06
N ILE A 396 2.93 0.04 -4.46
CA ILE A 396 2.77 0.84 -5.68
C ILE A 396 3.61 2.11 -5.61
N ILE A 397 3.59 2.83 -4.48
CA ILE A 397 4.39 4.04 -4.29
C ILE A 397 5.89 3.76 -4.48
N CYS A 398 6.40 2.67 -3.90
CA CYS A 398 7.80 2.28 -4.07
C CYS A 398 8.12 1.87 -5.52
N MET A 399 7.19 1.22 -6.23
CA MET A 399 7.36 0.84 -7.63
C MET A 399 7.42 2.06 -8.57
N GLU A 400 6.56 3.05 -8.34
CA GLU A 400 6.46 4.25 -9.18
C GLU A 400 7.59 5.26 -8.92
N LYS A 401 8.03 5.38 -7.67
CA LYS A 401 8.92 6.47 -7.23
C LYS A 401 10.32 5.99 -6.81
N GLY A 402 10.50 4.69 -6.66
CA GLY A 402 11.74 4.07 -6.17
C GLY A 402 11.75 3.89 -4.64
N TYR A 403 12.29 2.76 -4.18
CA TYR A 403 12.26 2.38 -2.77
C TYR A 403 12.98 3.38 -1.86
N LEU A 404 14.23 3.75 -2.17
CA LEU A 404 15.01 4.62 -1.28
C LEU A 404 14.45 6.04 -1.18
N LEU A 405 13.88 6.57 -2.27
CA LEU A 405 13.20 7.86 -2.25
C LEU A 405 11.93 7.80 -1.41
N SER A 406 11.14 6.75 -1.58
CA SER A 406 9.92 6.51 -0.80
C SER A 406 10.25 6.36 0.69
N PHE A 407 11.26 5.55 1.03
CA PHE A 407 11.76 5.39 2.39
C PHE A 407 12.16 6.75 3.03
N ALA A 408 12.94 7.57 2.31
CA ALA A 408 13.33 8.90 2.79
C ALA A 408 12.13 9.84 2.96
N SER A 409 11.14 9.75 2.08
CA SER A 409 9.89 10.51 2.17
C SER A 409 9.06 10.09 3.37
N PHE A 410 8.95 8.80 3.66
CA PHE A 410 8.25 8.30 4.86
C PHE A 410 8.92 8.76 6.15
N VAL A 411 10.26 8.79 6.20
CA VAL A 411 10.98 9.39 7.34
C VAL A 411 10.62 10.86 7.52
N LYS A 412 10.50 11.63 6.44
CA LYS A 412 10.07 13.04 6.49
C LYS A 412 8.64 13.18 6.99
N MET A 413 7.72 12.37 6.46
CA MET A 413 6.30 12.48 6.74
C MET A 413 5.93 11.96 8.13
N GLY A 414 6.70 11.02 8.67
CA GLY A 414 6.50 10.44 10.00
C GLY A 414 6.91 11.33 11.16
N GLN A 415 7.41 12.53 10.93
CA GLN A 415 7.84 13.44 12.00
C GLN A 415 6.63 14.16 12.61
N ILE A 416 6.23 13.73 13.80
CA ILE A 416 5.19 14.36 14.60
C ILE A 416 5.78 15.48 15.45
N LYS A 417 5.16 16.63 15.40
CA LYS A 417 5.49 17.73 16.29
C LYS A 417 4.76 17.55 17.61
N LYS A 418 5.49 17.68 18.72
CA LYS A 418 4.90 17.73 20.05
C LYS A 418 4.00 18.98 20.12
N PRO A 419 2.74 18.89 20.61
CA PRO A 419 1.87 20.04 20.75
C PRO A 419 2.51 21.14 21.62
N GLU A 420 2.24 22.40 21.29
CA GLU A 420 2.74 23.53 22.05
C GLU A 420 2.13 23.53 23.46
N GLY A 421 2.96 23.62 24.48
CA GLY A 421 2.49 23.58 25.88
C GLY A 421 2.19 22.18 26.43
N TYR A 422 2.25 21.13 25.63
CA TYR A 422 2.02 19.76 26.12
C TYR A 422 3.00 19.38 27.24
N THR A 423 2.43 18.86 28.33
CA THR A 423 3.16 18.09 29.35
C THR A 423 2.32 16.89 29.75
N ALA A 424 2.98 15.77 30.09
CA ALA A 424 2.29 14.59 30.59
C ALA A 424 1.40 14.89 31.80
N LYS A 425 1.85 15.82 32.65
CA LYS A 425 1.11 16.28 33.82
C LYS A 425 -0.20 17.01 33.44
N LYS A 426 -0.20 17.84 32.37
CA LYS A 426 -1.41 18.47 31.86
C LYS A 426 -2.41 17.44 31.37
N ALA A 427 -1.97 16.44 30.59
CA ALA A 427 -2.83 15.36 30.12
C ALA A 427 -3.42 14.53 31.29
N GLU A 428 -2.61 14.24 32.30
CA GLU A 428 -3.09 13.57 33.52
C GLU A 428 -4.11 14.42 34.28
N GLU A 429 -3.86 15.73 34.48
CA GLU A 429 -4.77 16.66 35.16
C GLU A 429 -6.12 16.78 34.43
N LEU A 430 -6.11 16.82 33.09
CA LEU A 430 -7.33 16.82 32.27
C LEU A 430 -8.17 15.55 32.52
N LEU A 431 -7.57 14.38 32.41
CA LEU A 431 -8.28 13.11 32.60
C LEU A 431 -8.71 12.88 34.06
N LYS A 432 -7.92 13.35 35.03
CA LYS A 432 -8.29 13.31 36.43
C LYS A 432 -9.50 14.21 36.73
N ALA A 433 -9.57 15.39 36.15
CA ALA A 433 -10.71 16.27 36.29
C ALA A 433 -12.01 15.67 35.71
N GLU A 434 -11.90 14.89 34.61
CA GLU A 434 -13.04 14.16 34.06
C GLU A 434 -13.45 12.96 34.97
N ALA A 435 -12.49 12.25 35.54
CA ALA A 435 -12.79 11.18 36.53
C ALA A 435 -13.57 11.74 37.74
N GLU A 436 -13.13 12.86 38.33
CA GLU A 436 -13.77 13.50 39.47
C GLU A 436 -15.21 13.98 39.13
N LYS A 437 -15.46 14.46 37.91
CA LYS A 437 -16.79 14.84 37.44
C LYS A 437 -17.72 13.62 37.30
N SER A 438 -17.22 12.55 36.70
CA SER A 438 -17.97 11.30 36.48
C SER A 438 -18.39 10.66 37.82
N GLU A 439 -17.48 10.61 38.81
CA GLU A 439 -17.80 10.13 40.16
C GLU A 439 -18.86 11.02 40.85
N GLY A 440 -18.80 12.34 40.63
CA GLY A 440 -19.79 13.29 41.18
C GLY A 440 -21.18 13.10 40.58
N MET A 441 -21.27 12.71 39.29
CA MET A 441 -22.55 12.42 38.60
C MET A 441 -23.11 11.06 39.02
N SER A 442 -22.28 10.00 39.11
CA SER A 442 -22.71 8.67 39.52
C SER A 442 -23.34 8.68 40.92
N ARG A 443 -22.84 9.51 41.87
CA ARG A 443 -23.45 9.66 43.20
C ARG A 443 -24.81 10.34 43.19
N LYS A 444 -25.20 10.99 42.11
CA LYS A 444 -26.53 11.65 41.97
C LYS A 444 -27.56 10.74 41.31
N THR A 445 -27.14 9.71 40.60
CA THR A 445 -27.99 8.79 39.82
C THR A 445 -28.12 7.39 40.48
N GLU A 446 -27.91 7.27 41.79
CA GLU A 446 -28.02 6.00 42.56
C GLU A 446 -29.42 5.32 42.57
N SER A 447 -30.30 5.68 41.63
CA SER A 447 -31.67 5.13 41.55
C SER A 447 -31.83 4.01 40.52
N GLU A 448 -30.91 3.77 39.66
CA GLU A 448 -30.97 2.65 38.70
C GLU A 448 -29.93 1.59 39.04
N ALA A 449 -30.43 0.38 39.36
CA ALA A 449 -29.58 -0.78 39.62
C ALA A 449 -28.72 -1.07 38.35
N PRO A 450 -27.41 -1.33 38.48
CA PRO A 450 -26.60 -1.72 37.32
C PRO A 450 -27.24 -2.92 36.63
N LYS A 451 -27.33 -2.88 35.26
CA LYS A 451 -27.79 -4.03 34.47
C LYS A 451 -27.03 -5.29 34.93
N SER A 452 -27.76 -6.38 35.11
CA SER A 452 -27.21 -7.65 35.67
C SER A 452 -26.20 -8.35 34.76
N SER A 453 -26.11 -7.94 33.48
CA SER A 453 -25.15 -8.45 32.49
C SER A 453 -24.76 -7.36 31.51
N LEU A 454 -23.50 -7.42 31.03
CA LEU A 454 -22.99 -6.57 29.95
C LEU A 454 -23.48 -7.10 28.61
N PRO A 455 -23.94 -6.26 27.67
CA PRO A 455 -24.42 -6.70 26.37
C PRO A 455 -23.27 -7.19 25.47
N ASN A 456 -23.57 -8.04 24.50
CA ASN A 456 -22.65 -8.29 23.38
C ASN A 456 -22.58 -7.05 22.50
N ILE A 457 -21.41 -6.75 21.97
CA ILE A 457 -21.13 -5.58 21.14
C ILE A 457 -20.57 -6.06 19.80
N ILE A 458 -21.32 -5.85 18.73
CA ILE A 458 -20.90 -6.17 17.36
C ILE A 458 -20.78 -4.86 16.59
N VAL A 459 -19.60 -4.64 16.04
CA VAL A 459 -19.30 -3.45 15.23
C VAL A 459 -18.94 -3.87 13.83
N ILE A 460 -19.64 -3.33 12.85
CA ILE A 460 -19.44 -3.58 11.44
C ILE A 460 -19.02 -2.28 10.77
N MET A 461 -17.79 -2.22 10.32
CA MET A 461 -17.39 -1.17 9.40
C MET A 461 -17.60 -1.67 7.98
N ASN A 462 -18.68 -1.19 7.37
CA ASN A 462 -19.11 -1.63 6.05
C ASN A 462 -18.42 -0.80 4.98
N GLU A 463 -17.71 -1.47 4.08
CA GLU A 463 -16.95 -0.86 2.98
C GLU A 463 -17.82 0.07 2.16
N THR A 464 -17.43 1.32 2.03
CA THR A 464 -18.07 2.41 1.27
C THR A 464 -19.57 2.66 1.57
N LEU A 465 -20.10 2.26 2.72
CA LEU A 465 -21.51 2.49 3.05
C LEU A 465 -21.81 3.98 3.21
N ALA A 466 -22.46 4.55 2.20
CA ALA A 466 -22.91 5.93 2.20
C ALA A 466 -24.26 6.05 1.50
N ASP A 467 -25.22 6.67 2.16
CA ASP A 467 -26.50 7.00 1.56
C ASP A 467 -26.36 8.19 0.59
N MET A 468 -25.86 7.89 -0.61
CA MET A 468 -25.57 8.91 -1.61
C MET A 468 -26.82 9.71 -2.02
N PRO A 469 -28.01 9.09 -2.20
CA PRO A 469 -29.25 9.81 -2.43
C PRO A 469 -29.55 10.85 -1.35
N GLU A 470 -29.41 10.48 -0.07
CA GLU A 470 -29.64 11.40 1.04
C GLU A 470 -28.55 12.48 1.15
N ILE A 471 -27.28 12.07 1.05
CA ILE A 471 -26.12 12.98 1.18
C ILE A 471 -26.16 14.05 0.08
N TYR A 472 -26.42 13.67 -1.17
CA TYR A 472 -26.37 14.58 -2.32
C TYR A 472 -27.75 15.14 -2.74
N GLY A 473 -28.85 14.57 -2.27
CA GLY A 473 -30.20 15.09 -2.53
C GLY A 473 -30.76 14.72 -3.90
N PHE A 474 -30.35 13.61 -4.50
CA PHE A 474 -30.94 13.08 -5.73
C PHE A 474 -31.95 11.96 -5.42
N LYS A 475 -32.83 11.67 -6.39
CA LYS A 475 -33.85 10.63 -6.25
C LYS A 475 -33.47 9.37 -7.03
N THR A 476 -33.97 8.24 -6.54
CA THR A 476 -33.81 6.92 -7.15
C THR A 476 -35.17 6.24 -7.39
N GLU A 477 -35.27 5.35 -8.36
CA GLU A 477 -36.49 4.58 -8.67
C GLU A 477 -36.87 3.63 -7.52
N ALA A 478 -35.87 3.01 -6.89
CA ALA A 478 -36.00 2.23 -5.66
C ALA A 478 -35.13 2.85 -4.57
N GLU A 479 -35.57 2.77 -3.33
CA GLU A 479 -34.81 3.29 -2.18
C GLU A 479 -33.51 2.52 -2.00
N ALA A 480 -32.40 3.23 -1.77
CA ALA A 480 -31.09 2.61 -1.66
C ALA A 480 -30.92 1.81 -0.35
N LEU A 481 -31.42 2.34 0.76
CA LEU A 481 -31.29 1.74 2.11
C LEU A 481 -32.68 1.60 2.79
N PRO A 482 -33.64 0.85 2.22
CA PRO A 482 -35.03 0.83 2.72
C PRO A 482 -35.15 0.24 4.13
N ASN A 483 -34.31 -0.71 4.52
CA ASN A 483 -34.34 -1.30 5.85
C ASN A 483 -33.78 -0.34 6.90
N ILE A 484 -32.62 0.24 6.66
CA ILE A 484 -31.99 1.22 7.54
C ILE A 484 -32.92 2.42 7.76
N HIS A 485 -33.56 2.94 6.70
CA HIS A 485 -34.52 4.05 6.82
C HIS A 485 -35.76 3.63 7.62
N GLY A 486 -36.23 2.39 7.42
CA GLY A 486 -37.40 1.85 8.13
C GLY A 486 -37.21 1.55 9.61
N MET A 487 -35.96 1.35 10.06
CA MET A 487 -35.65 1.06 11.48
C MET A 487 -35.77 2.31 12.33
N LYS A 488 -36.56 2.21 13.41
CA LYS A 488 -36.82 3.32 14.36
C LYS A 488 -36.67 2.90 15.81
N GLU A 489 -37.23 1.74 16.16
CA GLU A 489 -37.24 1.24 17.52
C GLU A 489 -35.83 0.80 17.93
N ASN A 490 -35.39 1.22 19.10
CA ASN A 490 -34.07 0.92 19.66
C ASN A 490 -32.93 1.28 18.69
N THR A 491 -33.04 2.39 18.00
CA THR A 491 -32.14 2.76 16.88
C THR A 491 -31.57 4.16 17.03
N VAL A 492 -30.26 4.29 16.78
CA VAL A 492 -29.58 5.58 16.60
C VAL A 492 -28.96 5.57 15.22
N LYS A 493 -29.25 6.56 14.38
CA LYS A 493 -28.73 6.62 13.00
C LYS A 493 -28.46 8.03 12.51
N GLY A 494 -27.64 8.14 11.47
CA GLY A 494 -27.29 9.41 10.87
C GLY A 494 -26.05 9.34 10.01
N LYS A 495 -25.26 10.43 10.01
CA LYS A 495 -24.06 10.60 9.20
C LYS A 495 -22.81 10.56 10.05
N VAL A 496 -21.80 9.83 9.58
CA VAL A 496 -20.47 9.86 10.16
C VAL A 496 -19.53 10.65 9.26
N LEU A 497 -18.90 11.69 9.82
CA LEU A 497 -17.91 12.53 9.13
C LEU A 497 -16.54 11.86 9.25
N VAL A 498 -16.07 11.24 8.18
CA VAL A 498 -14.80 10.50 8.11
C VAL A 498 -13.65 11.35 7.60
N SER A 499 -12.44 10.88 7.78
CA SER A 499 -11.20 11.59 7.39
C SER A 499 -10.66 11.20 6.01
N VAL A 500 -11.32 10.28 5.29
CA VAL A 500 -10.82 9.71 4.03
C VAL A 500 -11.93 9.62 2.98
N TYR A 501 -11.53 9.56 1.70
CA TYR A 501 -12.42 9.46 0.55
C TYR A 501 -11.82 8.51 -0.50
N GLY A 502 -12.63 7.60 -1.02
CA GLY A 502 -12.21 6.67 -2.08
C GLY A 502 -11.15 5.67 -1.67
N GLY A 503 -10.96 5.45 -0.38
CA GLY A 503 -9.99 4.53 0.20
C GLY A 503 -9.42 5.04 1.52
N GLY A 504 -8.58 4.22 2.17
CA GLY A 504 -8.00 4.55 3.46
C GLY A 504 -8.78 4.00 4.65
N THR A 505 -9.49 2.90 4.46
CA THR A 505 -10.32 2.16 5.43
C THR A 505 -9.69 2.10 6.82
N ALA A 506 -8.40 1.73 6.92
CA ALA A 506 -7.68 1.63 8.20
C ALA A 506 -7.59 2.95 8.99
N ASN A 507 -7.81 4.10 8.36
CA ASN A 507 -7.82 5.37 9.03
C ASN A 507 -9.11 5.58 9.82
N THR A 508 -10.25 5.22 9.25
CA THR A 508 -11.55 5.22 9.93
C THR A 508 -11.60 4.16 11.04
N GLU A 509 -11.04 2.95 10.80
CA GLU A 509 -10.84 1.95 11.86
C GLU A 509 -10.07 2.53 13.04
N TYR A 510 -8.94 3.19 12.75
CA TYR A 510 -8.08 3.77 13.78
C TYR A 510 -8.82 4.81 14.62
N GLU A 511 -9.53 5.75 13.98
CA GLU A 511 -10.29 6.78 14.69
C GLU A 511 -11.36 6.15 15.59
N PHE A 512 -12.12 5.17 15.09
CA PHE A 512 -13.12 4.46 15.87
C PHE A 512 -12.51 3.66 17.03
N LEU A 513 -11.54 2.80 16.74
CA LEU A 513 -10.99 1.88 17.75
C LEU A 513 -10.26 2.60 18.88
N THR A 514 -9.57 3.70 18.56
CA THR A 514 -8.74 4.42 19.54
C THR A 514 -9.42 5.63 20.17
N GLY A 515 -10.42 6.22 19.51
CA GLY A 515 -10.98 7.53 19.87
C GLY A 515 -10.03 8.70 19.57
N ASN A 516 -8.93 8.49 18.83
CA ASN A 516 -8.00 9.54 18.45
C ASN A 516 -8.35 10.08 17.06
N SER A 517 -8.49 11.39 16.90
CA SER A 517 -8.78 11.96 15.59
C SER A 517 -7.51 12.17 14.76
N LEU A 518 -7.63 11.90 13.45
CA LEU A 518 -6.61 12.21 12.45
C LEU A 518 -6.37 13.72 12.29
N TYR A 519 -7.21 14.56 12.87
CA TYR A 519 -6.99 16.01 12.95
C TYR A 519 -5.60 16.36 13.53
N TYR A 520 -5.06 15.56 14.46
CA TYR A 520 -3.78 15.80 15.14
C TYR A 520 -2.61 15.08 14.48
N LEU A 521 -2.87 14.29 13.45
CA LEU A 521 -1.85 13.58 12.71
C LEU A 521 -1.58 14.25 11.34
N PRO A 522 -0.45 13.99 10.70
CA PRO A 522 -0.19 14.51 9.36
C PRO A 522 -1.26 14.07 8.36
N VAL A 523 -1.75 15.02 7.56
CA VAL A 523 -2.74 14.72 6.51
C VAL A 523 -2.17 13.66 5.57
N GLY A 524 -2.99 12.64 5.24
CA GLY A 524 -2.60 11.53 4.39
C GLY A 524 -1.75 10.45 5.09
N CYS A 525 -1.56 10.52 6.42
CA CYS A 525 -0.92 9.43 7.15
C CYS A 525 -1.83 8.20 7.24
N SER A 526 -1.21 7.03 7.43
CA SER A 526 -1.87 5.80 7.84
C SER A 526 -1.32 5.39 9.22
N PRO A 527 -2.08 5.59 10.30
CA PRO A 527 -1.58 5.33 11.65
C PRO A 527 -1.14 3.90 11.88
N TYR A 528 -1.85 2.92 11.32
CA TYR A 528 -1.48 1.51 11.42
C TYR A 528 -0.10 1.23 10.86
N VAL A 529 0.24 1.88 9.76
CA VAL A 529 1.51 1.69 9.06
C VAL A 529 2.63 2.50 9.74
N GLN A 530 2.34 3.74 10.14
CA GLN A 530 3.38 4.69 10.53
C GLN A 530 3.57 4.84 12.04
N TYR A 531 2.52 4.68 12.85
CA TYR A 531 2.56 5.01 14.29
C TYR A 531 2.25 3.83 15.20
N MET A 532 1.78 2.69 14.65
CA MET A 532 1.42 1.50 15.41
C MET A 532 2.62 0.57 15.59
N GLY A 533 3.52 0.90 16.50
CA GLY A 533 4.72 0.12 16.80
C GLY A 533 4.72 -0.57 18.16
N SER A 534 3.70 -0.36 18.98
CA SER A 534 3.49 -0.95 20.29
C SER A 534 2.05 -0.77 20.72
N GLU A 535 1.66 -1.36 21.85
CA GLU A 535 0.32 -1.24 22.43
C GLU A 535 -0.17 0.20 22.48
N GLN A 536 -1.43 0.40 22.11
CA GLN A 536 -2.13 1.67 22.12
C GLN A 536 -3.53 1.46 22.67
N GLN A 537 -3.99 2.36 23.56
CA GLN A 537 -5.27 2.24 24.20
C GLN A 537 -6.42 2.32 23.18
N SER A 538 -7.39 1.43 23.34
CA SER A 538 -8.49 1.23 22.40
C SER A 538 -9.76 0.75 23.11
N ILE A 539 -10.88 0.70 22.39
CA ILE A 539 -12.11 0.10 22.85
C ILE A 539 -11.94 -1.39 23.23
N ALA A 540 -11.10 -2.14 22.51
CA ALA A 540 -10.86 -3.55 22.80
C ALA A 540 -10.14 -3.74 24.15
N TYR A 541 -9.14 -2.94 24.47
CA TYR A 541 -8.50 -2.96 25.79
C TYR A 541 -9.49 -2.68 26.92
N LYS A 542 -10.35 -1.66 26.71
CA LYS A 542 -11.39 -1.33 27.71
C LYS A 542 -12.35 -2.48 27.91
N LEU A 543 -12.90 -3.03 26.84
CA LEU A 543 -13.89 -4.10 26.94
C LEU A 543 -13.28 -5.38 27.52
N ARG A 544 -12.04 -5.72 27.17
CA ARG A 544 -11.32 -6.84 27.81
C ARG A 544 -11.11 -6.63 29.31
N ALA A 545 -10.83 -5.41 29.73
CA ALA A 545 -10.74 -5.07 31.16
C ALA A 545 -12.05 -5.33 31.92
N LEU A 546 -13.19 -5.28 31.21
CA LEU A 546 -14.52 -5.61 31.73
C LEU A 546 -14.91 -7.09 31.56
N GLY A 547 -14.00 -7.93 31.02
CA GLY A 547 -14.20 -9.36 30.87
C GLY A 547 -14.71 -9.81 29.51
N TYR A 548 -14.79 -8.93 28.51
CA TYR A 548 -15.14 -9.32 27.13
C TYR A 548 -14.04 -10.16 26.49
N SER A 549 -14.45 -11.12 25.66
CA SER A 549 -13.60 -11.63 24.59
C SER A 549 -13.63 -10.66 23.42
N ALA A 550 -12.46 -10.29 22.87
CA ALA A 550 -12.33 -9.30 21.82
C ALA A 550 -11.72 -9.89 20.54
N ALA A 551 -12.49 -9.91 19.46
CA ALA A 551 -12.05 -10.42 18.17
C ALA A 551 -12.25 -9.39 17.05
N ALA A 552 -11.47 -9.54 15.98
CA ALA A 552 -11.67 -8.84 14.72
C ALA A 552 -11.89 -9.85 13.59
N TYR A 553 -12.68 -9.48 12.58
CA TYR A 553 -12.91 -10.28 11.39
C TYR A 553 -12.87 -9.40 10.13
N HIS A 554 -12.18 -9.88 9.09
CA HIS A 554 -12.11 -9.21 7.80
C HIS A 554 -12.01 -10.25 6.68
N PRO A 555 -13.06 -10.42 5.83
CA PRO A 555 -13.11 -11.46 4.80
C PRO A 555 -12.19 -11.14 3.61
N TYR A 556 -10.97 -10.70 3.88
CA TYR A 556 -9.92 -10.41 2.91
C TYR A 556 -8.53 -10.69 3.48
N LEU A 557 -7.47 -10.36 2.74
CA LEU A 557 -6.09 -10.65 3.12
C LEU A 557 -5.71 -9.99 4.47
N ALA A 558 -5.30 -10.80 5.43
CA ALA A 558 -4.94 -10.36 6.78
C ALA A 558 -3.83 -9.29 6.82
N VAL A 559 -2.92 -9.32 5.84
CA VAL A 559 -1.77 -8.39 5.78
C VAL A 559 -2.15 -6.98 5.36
N SER A 560 -3.35 -6.78 4.79
CA SER A 560 -3.82 -5.48 4.33
C SER A 560 -3.77 -4.46 5.46
N TYR A 561 -3.19 -3.27 5.19
CA TYR A 561 -2.96 -2.19 6.18
C TYR A 561 -2.18 -2.62 7.43
N ARG A 562 -1.42 -3.72 7.39
CA ARG A 562 -0.71 -4.28 8.56
C ARG A 562 -1.64 -4.68 9.73
N ARG A 563 -2.88 -5.05 9.48
CA ARG A 563 -3.84 -5.45 10.52
C ARG A 563 -3.32 -6.58 11.40
N THR A 564 -2.55 -7.52 10.84
CA THR A 564 -1.88 -8.59 11.60
C THR A 564 -0.97 -8.09 12.72
N ALA A 565 -0.41 -6.88 12.58
CA ALA A 565 0.39 -6.25 13.63
C ALA A 565 -0.42 -5.23 14.43
N ALA A 566 -1.32 -4.47 13.77
CA ALA A 566 -2.07 -3.39 14.40
C ALA A 566 -3.12 -3.91 15.41
N TYR A 567 -3.90 -4.92 15.07
CA TYR A 567 -4.97 -5.42 15.93
C TYR A 567 -4.47 -5.99 17.26
N PRO A 568 -3.38 -6.78 17.34
CA PRO A 568 -2.79 -7.14 18.62
C PRO A 568 -2.36 -5.93 19.45
N PHE A 569 -1.79 -4.89 18.84
CA PHE A 569 -1.43 -3.65 19.54
C PHE A 569 -2.65 -2.84 20.00
N LEU A 570 -3.79 -3.05 19.41
CA LEU A 570 -5.08 -2.47 19.81
C LEU A 570 -5.85 -3.38 20.78
N GLY A 571 -5.28 -4.49 21.21
CA GLY A 571 -5.87 -5.37 22.21
C GLY A 571 -6.83 -6.42 21.68
N MET A 572 -6.95 -6.61 20.36
CA MET A 572 -7.71 -7.74 19.81
C MET A 572 -6.99 -9.05 20.14
N GLU A 573 -7.71 -10.03 20.70
CA GLU A 573 -7.17 -11.33 21.08
C GLU A 573 -7.06 -12.28 19.89
N ARG A 574 -7.99 -12.14 18.93
CA ARG A 574 -8.02 -12.91 17.70
C ARG A 574 -8.33 -12.01 16.51
N PHE A 575 -7.72 -12.33 15.38
CA PHE A 575 -8.03 -11.71 14.11
C PHE A 575 -8.25 -12.81 13.09
N TYR A 576 -9.47 -12.87 12.57
CA TYR A 576 -9.91 -13.79 11.52
C TYR A 576 -9.89 -13.08 10.16
N SER A 577 -9.52 -13.82 9.12
CA SER A 577 -9.40 -13.32 7.76
C SER A 577 -9.93 -14.32 6.73
N ILE A 578 -9.84 -14.01 5.45
CA ILE A 578 -10.18 -14.96 4.37
C ILE A 578 -9.26 -16.20 4.37
N GLU A 579 -8.13 -16.15 5.09
CA GLU A 579 -7.19 -17.27 5.23
C GLU A 579 -7.67 -18.32 6.24
N ASP A 580 -8.69 -17.99 7.05
CA ASP A 580 -9.35 -18.89 7.98
C ASP A 580 -10.53 -19.61 7.30
N GLU A 581 -10.90 -20.78 7.80
CA GLU A 581 -12.03 -21.54 7.26
C GLU A 581 -13.35 -21.05 7.88
N PHE A 582 -14.27 -20.59 7.03
CA PHE A 582 -15.60 -20.16 7.40
C PHE A 582 -16.67 -20.93 6.64
N PRO A 583 -17.85 -21.16 7.26
CA PRO A 583 -18.92 -21.94 6.63
C PRO A 583 -19.61 -21.21 5.46
N TYR A 584 -19.56 -19.86 5.43
CA TYR A 584 -20.20 -19.05 4.39
C TYR A 584 -19.15 -18.32 3.56
N SER A 585 -19.14 -18.59 2.27
CA SER A 585 -18.12 -18.09 1.33
C SER A 585 -18.70 -17.62 0.01
N GLU A 586 -20.00 -17.33 -0.01
CA GLU A 586 -20.67 -16.80 -1.20
C GLU A 586 -20.08 -15.43 -1.55
N THR A 587 -19.75 -15.25 -2.80
CA THR A 587 -19.17 -14.02 -3.30
C THR A 587 -20.15 -13.25 -4.16
N LEU A 588 -20.07 -11.94 -4.08
CA LEU A 588 -20.66 -11.01 -5.03
C LEU A 588 -19.53 -10.26 -5.70
N ARG A 589 -19.47 -10.28 -7.03
CA ARG A 589 -18.25 -9.96 -7.75
C ARG A 589 -17.11 -10.92 -7.33
N ASP A 590 -15.95 -10.38 -6.92
CA ASP A 590 -14.80 -11.17 -6.47
C ASP A 590 -14.60 -11.13 -4.94
N TYR A 591 -15.56 -10.57 -4.20
CA TYR A 591 -15.49 -10.40 -2.74
C TYR A 591 -16.56 -11.21 -2.03
N ILE A 592 -16.29 -11.63 -0.80
CA ILE A 592 -17.29 -12.24 0.06
C ILE A 592 -18.47 -11.28 0.21
N SER A 593 -19.69 -11.76 -0.05
CA SER A 593 -20.90 -10.94 0.06
C SER A 593 -21.18 -10.57 1.52
N ASP A 594 -21.79 -9.41 1.75
CA ASP A 594 -22.14 -8.98 3.11
C ASP A 594 -23.14 -9.95 3.78
N SER A 595 -24.01 -10.59 3.01
CA SER A 595 -24.87 -11.67 3.53
C SER A 595 -24.06 -12.86 4.04
N ALA A 596 -23.02 -13.30 3.33
CA ALA A 596 -22.14 -14.38 3.77
C ALA A 596 -21.25 -13.93 4.95
N ASP A 597 -20.72 -12.69 4.89
CA ASP A 597 -19.94 -12.08 5.94
C ASP A 597 -20.73 -12.01 7.26
N PHE A 598 -21.96 -11.52 7.24
CA PHE A 598 -22.77 -11.39 8.44
C PHE A 598 -23.24 -12.77 8.98
N LYS A 599 -23.40 -13.75 8.13
CA LYS A 599 -23.60 -15.15 8.59
C LYS A 599 -22.35 -15.69 9.31
N ASN A 600 -21.15 -15.29 8.84
CA ASN A 600 -19.91 -15.61 9.56
C ASN A 600 -19.78 -14.83 10.88
N VAL A 601 -20.28 -13.59 10.96
CA VAL A 601 -20.39 -12.84 12.23
C VAL A 601 -21.31 -13.60 13.20
N ILE A 602 -22.46 -14.10 12.76
CA ILE A 602 -23.36 -14.95 13.55
C ILE A 602 -22.65 -16.23 14.00
N HIS A 603 -21.95 -16.90 13.09
CA HIS A 603 -21.19 -18.11 13.42
C HIS A 603 -20.13 -17.84 14.49
N LEU A 604 -19.36 -16.75 14.40
CA LEU A 604 -18.39 -16.35 15.43
C LEU A 604 -19.05 -16.06 16.79
N TYR A 605 -20.24 -15.47 16.76
CA TYR A 605 -21.05 -15.26 17.97
C TYR A 605 -21.50 -16.60 18.58
N GLU A 606 -21.94 -17.55 17.77
CA GLU A 606 -22.39 -18.88 18.24
C GLU A 606 -21.25 -19.74 18.82
N GLU A 607 -20.04 -19.62 18.24
CA GLU A 607 -18.84 -20.37 18.67
C GLU A 607 -18.10 -19.71 19.86
N ARG A 608 -18.51 -18.53 20.33
CA ARG A 608 -17.87 -17.86 21.47
C ARG A 608 -18.07 -18.61 22.80
N ASP A 609 -17.30 -18.28 23.83
CA ASP A 609 -17.60 -18.68 25.18
C ASP A 609 -18.89 -17.97 25.68
N PRO A 610 -19.99 -18.67 25.92
CA PRO A 610 -21.23 -18.04 26.35
C PRO A 610 -21.18 -17.45 27.78
N HIS A 611 -20.09 -17.66 28.51
CA HIS A 611 -19.89 -17.09 29.85
C HIS A 611 -19.17 -15.76 29.83
N GLN A 612 -18.73 -15.28 28.64
CA GLN A 612 -18.08 -14.00 28.46
C GLN A 612 -18.90 -13.12 27.51
N PRO A 613 -19.08 -11.84 27.81
CA PRO A 613 -19.63 -10.91 26.81
C PRO A 613 -18.67 -10.83 25.62
N PHE A 614 -19.24 -10.64 24.43
CA PHE A 614 -18.51 -10.72 23.17
C PHE A 614 -18.36 -9.35 22.53
N PHE A 615 -17.15 -9.01 22.13
CA PHE A 615 -16.86 -7.87 21.27
C PHE A 615 -16.27 -8.34 19.94
N LEU A 616 -16.96 -8.03 18.85
CA LEU A 616 -16.48 -8.29 17.50
C LEU A 616 -16.38 -7.00 16.72
N PHE A 617 -15.23 -6.77 16.08
CA PHE A 617 -15.02 -5.71 15.09
C PHE A 617 -14.87 -6.36 13.71
N ASN A 618 -15.88 -6.19 12.86
CA ASN A 618 -15.91 -6.71 11.50
C ASN A 618 -15.67 -5.58 10.50
N VAL A 619 -14.87 -5.86 9.46
CA VAL A 619 -14.61 -4.94 8.32
C VAL A 619 -14.97 -5.67 7.04
N THR A 620 -15.99 -5.23 6.32
CA THR A 620 -16.49 -5.93 5.13
C THR A 620 -15.67 -5.64 3.87
N MET A 621 -15.98 -6.29 2.76
CA MET A 621 -15.27 -6.13 1.48
C MET A 621 -16.19 -6.03 0.26
N GLN A 622 -17.47 -6.44 0.36
CA GLN A 622 -18.37 -6.57 -0.80
C GLN A 622 -18.37 -5.33 -1.71
N ASN A 623 -18.46 -4.16 -1.10
CA ASN A 623 -18.64 -2.89 -1.82
C ASN A 623 -17.31 -2.25 -2.25
N HIS A 624 -16.17 -2.94 -2.09
CA HIS A 624 -14.86 -2.38 -2.43
C HIS A 624 -14.79 -1.96 -3.90
N GLY A 625 -14.09 -0.84 -4.17
CA GLY A 625 -13.94 -0.25 -5.49
C GLY A 625 -13.38 -1.21 -6.56
N GLY A 626 -13.35 -0.73 -7.79
CA GLY A 626 -13.12 -1.53 -8.98
C GLY A 626 -14.46 -1.90 -9.64
N TYR A 627 -15.43 -0.97 -9.55
CA TYR A 627 -16.73 -1.13 -10.21
C TYR A 627 -16.56 -1.13 -11.72
N SER A 628 -17.43 -1.87 -12.41
CA SER A 628 -17.39 -2.03 -13.86
C SER A 628 -17.68 -0.70 -14.58
N GLU A 629 -16.85 -0.36 -15.56
CA GLU A 629 -17.04 0.84 -16.39
C GLU A 629 -17.99 0.61 -17.58
N GLU A 630 -18.17 -0.65 -18.00
CA GLU A 630 -18.95 -1.01 -19.18
C GLU A 630 -20.39 -1.42 -18.85
N GLU A 631 -20.55 -2.47 -18.06
CA GLU A 631 -21.84 -2.96 -17.57
C GLU A 631 -21.72 -3.32 -16.09
N PRO A 632 -22.75 -3.03 -15.26
CA PRO A 632 -22.73 -3.43 -13.86
C PRO A 632 -22.51 -4.94 -13.71
N ALA A 633 -21.59 -5.33 -12.84
CA ALA A 633 -21.31 -6.74 -12.57
C ALA A 633 -22.37 -7.41 -11.67
N VAL A 634 -23.35 -6.63 -11.20
CA VAL A 634 -24.49 -7.10 -10.40
C VAL A 634 -25.81 -6.66 -11.03
N GLU A 635 -26.92 -7.27 -10.65
CA GLU A 635 -28.25 -6.82 -11.05
C GLU A 635 -28.49 -5.39 -10.53
N VAL A 636 -28.92 -4.49 -11.44
CA VAL A 636 -29.21 -3.10 -11.06
C VAL A 636 -30.56 -3.04 -10.35
N THR A 637 -30.54 -2.88 -9.04
CA THR A 637 -31.72 -2.75 -8.17
C THR A 637 -32.03 -1.30 -7.86
N VAL A 638 -31.02 -0.43 -7.81
CA VAL A 638 -31.18 1.00 -7.50
C VAL A 638 -30.69 1.84 -8.66
N ARG A 639 -31.61 2.63 -9.25
CA ARG A 639 -31.30 3.51 -10.39
C ARG A 639 -31.66 4.96 -10.06
N PRO A 640 -30.73 5.94 -10.21
CA PRO A 640 -31.04 7.36 -10.12
C PRO A 640 -32.07 7.79 -11.19
N GLU A 641 -32.94 8.73 -10.84
CA GLU A 641 -33.83 9.39 -11.82
C GLU A 641 -33.05 10.29 -12.80
N ASP A 642 -31.88 10.78 -12.39
CA ASP A 642 -30.99 11.59 -13.22
C ASP A 642 -30.04 10.69 -14.04
N GLU A 643 -30.23 10.71 -15.36
CA GLU A 643 -29.40 9.94 -16.30
C GLU A 643 -27.90 10.30 -16.25
N GLU A 644 -27.52 11.48 -15.78
CA GLU A 644 -26.09 11.83 -15.62
C GLU A 644 -25.42 11.06 -14.49
N LEU A 645 -26.19 10.50 -13.56
CA LEU A 645 -25.75 9.62 -12.47
C LEU A 645 -25.83 8.13 -12.85
N CYS A 646 -26.31 7.79 -14.04
CA CYS A 646 -26.50 6.40 -14.46
C CYS A 646 -25.25 5.81 -15.13
N SER A 647 -24.03 6.14 -14.66
CA SER A 647 -22.86 5.41 -15.11
C SER A 647 -22.86 3.96 -14.59
N PRO A 648 -22.37 2.97 -15.36
CA PRO A 648 -22.37 1.57 -14.94
C PRO A 648 -21.78 1.37 -13.56
N ALA A 649 -20.63 2.00 -13.29
CA ALA A 649 -19.94 1.93 -12.00
C ALA A 649 -20.78 2.48 -10.83
N PHE A 650 -21.52 3.56 -11.05
CA PHE A 650 -22.35 4.14 -10.00
C PHE A 650 -23.63 3.35 -9.75
N LEU A 651 -24.23 2.79 -10.82
CA LEU A 651 -25.38 1.86 -10.72
C LEU A 651 -25.01 0.59 -9.96
N GLU A 652 -23.83 0.04 -10.25
CA GLU A 652 -23.29 -1.13 -9.55
C GLU A 652 -23.10 -0.80 -8.06
N TYR A 653 -22.44 0.31 -7.73
CA TYR A 653 -22.24 0.74 -6.37
C TYR A 653 -23.56 0.90 -5.57
N LEU A 654 -24.54 1.61 -6.13
CA LEU A 654 -25.84 1.80 -5.47
C LEU A 654 -26.58 0.49 -5.23
N SER A 655 -26.45 -0.46 -6.15
CA SER A 655 -27.05 -1.79 -6.01
C SER A 655 -26.33 -2.63 -4.97
N LEU A 656 -25.00 -2.51 -4.84
CA LEU A 656 -24.21 -3.18 -3.81
C LEU A 656 -24.56 -2.71 -2.39
N ILE A 657 -24.72 -1.40 -2.17
CA ILE A 657 -25.15 -0.92 -0.83
C ILE A 657 -26.58 -1.32 -0.49
N HIS A 658 -27.43 -1.52 -1.49
CA HIS A 658 -28.77 -2.08 -1.30
C HIS A 658 -28.74 -3.53 -0.81
N GLU A 659 -27.82 -4.34 -1.35
CA GLU A 659 -27.55 -5.70 -0.85
C GLU A 659 -26.99 -5.68 0.60
N SER A 660 -26.13 -4.70 0.93
CA SER A 660 -25.63 -4.50 2.30
C SER A 660 -26.76 -4.18 3.30
N ASP A 661 -27.72 -3.33 2.88
CA ASP A 661 -28.91 -3.01 3.66
C ASP A 661 -29.79 -4.24 3.93
N ALA A 662 -29.99 -5.08 2.89
CA ALA A 662 -30.71 -6.34 3.03
C ALA A 662 -29.98 -7.32 3.98
N ALA A 663 -28.67 -7.44 3.84
CA ALA A 663 -27.85 -8.27 4.71
C ALA A 663 -27.87 -7.79 6.17
N PHE A 664 -27.85 -6.48 6.40
CA PHE A 664 -27.97 -5.91 7.75
C PHE A 664 -29.33 -6.24 8.39
N LYS A 665 -30.40 -6.23 7.59
CA LYS A 665 -31.74 -6.67 8.05
C LYS A 665 -31.73 -8.13 8.48
N GLU A 666 -31.09 -9.03 7.70
CA GLU A 666 -30.96 -10.44 8.09
C GLU A 666 -30.22 -10.61 9.41
N LEU A 667 -29.16 -9.83 9.61
CA LEU A 667 -28.36 -9.84 10.85
C LEU A 667 -29.20 -9.38 12.07
N THR A 668 -29.89 -8.26 11.94
CA THR A 668 -30.72 -7.72 13.03
C THR A 668 -31.93 -8.61 13.31
N ASP A 669 -32.51 -9.26 12.30
CA ASP A 669 -33.58 -10.25 12.49
C ASP A 669 -33.10 -11.47 13.29
N TYR A 670 -31.88 -11.95 13.06
CA TYR A 670 -31.30 -13.02 13.87
C TYR A 670 -31.18 -12.59 15.35
N PHE A 671 -30.54 -11.43 15.60
CA PHE A 671 -30.30 -10.96 16.98
C PHE A 671 -31.56 -10.49 17.69
N SER A 672 -32.64 -10.15 16.98
CA SER A 672 -33.95 -9.89 17.60
C SER A 672 -34.56 -11.12 18.28
N GLY A 673 -34.16 -12.33 17.86
CA GLY A 673 -34.55 -13.58 18.46
C GLY A 673 -33.61 -14.08 19.57
N VAL A 674 -32.52 -13.38 19.84
CA VAL A 674 -31.54 -13.76 20.87
C VAL A 674 -31.94 -13.17 22.23
N GLU A 675 -31.89 -14.02 23.30
CA GLU A 675 -32.26 -13.57 24.65
C GLU A 675 -31.21 -12.68 25.33
N GLU A 676 -29.95 -12.78 24.89
CA GLU A 676 -28.85 -11.97 25.44
C GLU A 676 -28.87 -10.56 24.83
N ASP A 677 -28.73 -9.55 25.71
CA ASP A 677 -28.60 -8.16 25.27
C ASP A 677 -27.47 -8.03 24.24
N THR A 678 -27.79 -7.51 23.07
CA THR A 678 -26.83 -7.33 21.96
C THR A 678 -27.07 -5.99 21.31
N ILE A 679 -26.01 -5.24 21.11
CA ILE A 679 -25.99 -3.98 20.35
C ILE A 679 -25.11 -4.12 19.12
N ILE A 680 -25.62 -3.67 17.98
CA ILE A 680 -24.95 -3.73 16.68
C ILE A 680 -24.77 -2.33 16.14
N LEU A 681 -23.54 -1.95 15.85
CA LEU A 681 -23.22 -0.71 15.17
C LEU A 681 -22.72 -1.04 13.76
N MET A 682 -23.35 -0.52 12.72
CA MET A 682 -22.82 -0.53 11.36
C MET A 682 -22.54 0.89 10.88
N PHE A 683 -21.36 1.13 10.27
CA PHE A 683 -21.00 2.45 9.72
C PHE A 683 -20.07 2.30 8.52
N GLY A 684 -20.16 3.25 7.59
CA GLY A 684 -19.28 3.32 6.43
C GLY A 684 -17.90 3.88 6.78
N ASP A 685 -16.88 3.36 6.13
CA ASP A 685 -15.49 3.83 6.31
C ASP A 685 -15.17 5.07 5.47
N HIS A 686 -15.75 5.20 4.27
CA HIS A 686 -15.64 6.34 3.35
C HIS A 686 -16.65 6.20 2.20
N GLN A 687 -16.81 7.25 1.39
CA GLN A 687 -17.50 7.15 0.12
C GLN A 687 -16.63 6.49 -0.96
N PRO A 688 -17.24 5.89 -2.02
CA PRO A 688 -16.50 5.43 -3.17
C PRO A 688 -15.88 6.58 -3.95
N SER A 689 -14.77 6.33 -4.66
CA SER A 689 -14.32 7.26 -5.69
C SER A 689 -15.33 7.28 -6.84
N ALA A 690 -15.68 8.45 -7.32
CA ALA A 690 -16.52 8.65 -8.48
C ALA A 690 -15.69 9.21 -9.64
N ASP A 691 -16.03 8.82 -10.89
CA ASP A 691 -15.47 9.45 -12.07
C ASP A 691 -15.85 10.94 -12.14
N GLU A 692 -15.12 11.72 -12.96
CA GLU A 692 -15.27 13.18 -13.03
C GLU A 692 -16.70 13.62 -13.39
N LYS A 693 -17.38 12.89 -14.28
CA LYS A 693 -18.75 13.20 -14.73
C LYS A 693 -19.75 12.94 -13.60
N THR A 694 -19.69 11.77 -12.98
CA THR A 694 -20.54 11.40 -11.85
C THR A 694 -20.31 12.35 -10.67
N ALA A 695 -19.05 12.66 -10.32
CA ALA A 695 -18.73 13.61 -9.26
C ALA A 695 -19.29 15.01 -9.53
N ALA A 696 -19.21 15.51 -10.77
CA ALA A 696 -19.77 16.81 -11.15
C ALA A 696 -21.31 16.82 -11.11
N ALA A 697 -21.97 15.69 -11.45
CA ALA A 697 -23.40 15.56 -11.31
C ALA A 697 -23.86 15.59 -9.84
N LEU A 698 -23.17 14.82 -8.98
CA LEU A 698 -23.40 14.83 -7.54
C LEU A 698 -23.22 16.24 -6.93
N ASP A 699 -22.15 16.94 -7.30
CA ASP A 699 -21.88 18.31 -6.84
C ASP A 699 -23.02 19.28 -7.23
N ARG A 700 -23.61 19.14 -8.44
CA ARG A 700 -24.76 19.96 -8.88
C ARG A 700 -26.02 19.68 -8.07
N HIS A 701 -26.28 18.44 -7.68
CA HIS A 701 -27.43 18.09 -6.86
C HIS A 701 -27.36 18.75 -5.47
N ILE A 702 -26.19 18.65 -4.80
CA ILE A 702 -26.03 19.26 -3.47
C ILE A 702 -26.08 20.80 -3.54
N GLU A 703 -25.47 21.40 -4.56
CA GLU A 703 -25.52 22.86 -4.74
C GLU A 703 -26.94 23.36 -5.04
N ALA A 704 -27.73 22.59 -5.81
CA ALA A 704 -29.11 22.90 -6.10
C ALA A 704 -30.01 22.78 -4.86
N ARG A 705 -29.76 21.81 -3.97
CA ARG A 705 -30.49 21.62 -2.71
C ARG A 705 -30.14 22.68 -1.67
N ASP A 706 -28.84 22.91 -1.43
CA ASP A 706 -28.33 23.67 -0.28
C ASP A 706 -27.98 25.12 -0.62
N GLY A 707 -27.85 25.45 -1.92
CA GLY A 707 -27.43 26.77 -2.40
C GLY A 707 -25.91 27.03 -2.28
N PHE A 708 -25.15 26.06 -1.81
CA PHE A 708 -23.69 26.10 -1.71
C PHE A 708 -23.11 24.69 -1.80
N LEU A 709 -21.83 24.58 -2.10
CA LEU A 709 -21.12 23.33 -2.15
C LEU A 709 -20.44 23.02 -0.81
N ASP A 710 -21.00 22.08 -0.06
CA ASP A 710 -20.43 21.66 1.23
C ASP A 710 -19.01 21.09 1.01
N PRO A 711 -17.96 21.64 1.65
CA PRO A 711 -16.61 21.14 1.53
C PRO A 711 -16.44 19.70 2.06
N ASN A 712 -17.32 19.26 2.92
CA ASN A 712 -17.28 17.92 3.54
C ASN A 712 -18.13 16.87 2.81
N ARG A 713 -18.86 17.22 1.76
CA ARG A 713 -19.80 16.33 1.06
C ARG A 713 -19.24 14.95 0.71
N ARG A 714 -17.94 14.87 0.45
CA ARG A 714 -17.25 13.62 0.11
C ARG A 714 -16.78 12.81 1.32
N TYR A 715 -16.92 13.37 2.52
CA TYR A 715 -16.47 12.75 3.76
C TYR A 715 -17.62 12.29 4.65
N TYR A 716 -18.88 12.40 4.21
CA TYR A 716 -20.02 11.82 4.91
C TYR A 716 -20.21 10.36 4.50
N ALA A 717 -20.23 9.48 5.47
CA ALA A 717 -20.70 8.11 5.34
C ALA A 717 -21.94 7.91 6.22
N THR A 718 -22.61 6.78 6.14
CA THR A 718 -23.82 6.48 6.89
C THR A 718 -23.49 5.60 8.09
N PHE A 719 -24.20 5.79 9.21
CA PHE A 719 -24.16 4.86 10.32
C PHE A 719 -25.55 4.54 10.86
N ILE A 720 -25.67 3.34 11.42
CA ILE A 720 -26.81 2.87 12.19
C ILE A 720 -26.32 2.05 13.38
N MET A 721 -26.92 2.29 14.54
CA MET A 721 -26.76 1.50 15.75
C MET A 721 -28.14 0.98 16.15
N TRP A 722 -28.24 -0.34 16.35
CA TRP A 722 -29.47 -1.00 16.75
C TRP A 722 -29.20 -1.96 17.92
N ALA A 723 -30.16 -2.08 18.83
CA ALA A 723 -30.09 -3.02 19.93
C ALA A 723 -31.36 -3.88 20.02
N ASN A 724 -31.24 -5.12 20.52
CA ASN A 724 -32.40 -5.96 20.85
C ASN A 724 -32.95 -5.68 22.25
N PHE A 725 -32.50 -4.60 22.87
CA PHE A 725 -32.95 -4.08 24.16
C PHE A 725 -33.18 -2.57 24.05
N ASP A 726 -33.88 -2.00 25.05
CA ASP A 726 -34.29 -0.60 25.07
C ASP A 726 -33.09 0.35 25.16
N ILE A 727 -32.94 1.25 24.16
CA ILE A 727 -31.98 2.34 24.11
C ILE A 727 -32.68 3.62 23.68
N ASP A 728 -32.17 4.78 24.12
CA ASP A 728 -32.66 6.07 23.65
C ASP A 728 -32.44 6.23 22.15
N GLU A 729 -33.51 6.49 21.42
CA GLU A 729 -33.52 6.60 19.96
C GLU A 729 -33.11 7.99 19.51
N GLU A 730 -32.32 8.07 18.46
CA GLU A 730 -31.87 9.31 17.83
C GLU A 730 -31.83 9.19 16.30
N GLU A 731 -32.35 10.15 15.59
CA GLU A 731 -32.26 10.26 14.12
C GLU A 731 -31.46 11.51 13.72
N ASP A 732 -30.96 11.56 12.51
CA ASP A 732 -30.18 12.67 11.92
C ASP A 732 -28.92 13.06 12.71
N VAL A 733 -28.33 12.12 13.42
CA VAL A 733 -27.11 12.37 14.21
C VAL A 733 -25.92 12.61 13.29
N LEU A 734 -25.22 13.75 13.48
CA LEU A 734 -23.92 13.99 12.87
C LEU A 734 -22.82 13.72 13.90
N ILE A 735 -21.90 12.82 13.55
CA ILE A 735 -20.83 12.38 14.45
C ILE A 735 -19.55 12.08 13.64
N SER A 736 -18.39 11.98 14.28
CA SER A 736 -17.17 11.45 13.66
C SER A 736 -16.73 10.14 14.32
N PRO A 737 -15.90 9.31 13.64
CA PRO A 737 -15.56 7.97 14.13
C PRO A 737 -14.93 7.97 15.53
N ASN A 738 -14.10 8.96 15.85
CA ASN A 738 -13.46 9.11 17.16
C ASN A 738 -14.47 9.25 18.33
N TYR A 739 -15.65 9.81 18.08
CA TYR A 739 -16.74 9.92 19.08
C TYR A 739 -17.70 8.74 19.03
N LEU A 740 -17.85 8.10 17.88
CA LEU A 740 -18.84 7.03 17.67
C LEU A 740 -18.61 5.86 18.64
N ARG A 741 -17.34 5.56 19.03
CA ARG A 741 -17.04 4.55 20.05
C ARG A 741 -17.61 4.90 21.41
N SER A 742 -17.50 6.15 21.86
CA SER A 742 -18.00 6.57 23.17
C SER A 742 -19.53 6.60 23.21
N LEU A 743 -20.18 7.00 22.10
CA LEU A 743 -21.64 6.89 21.95
C LEU A 743 -22.10 5.42 22.02
N LEU A 744 -21.41 4.50 21.33
CA LEU A 744 -21.71 3.08 21.39
C LEU A 744 -21.64 2.54 22.83
N LEU A 745 -20.56 2.83 23.55
CA LEU A 745 -20.38 2.39 24.93
C LEU A 745 -21.44 2.98 25.87
N GLU A 746 -21.83 4.24 25.66
CA GLU A 746 -22.92 4.90 26.40
C GLU A 746 -24.24 4.17 26.18
N LYS A 747 -24.65 3.94 24.91
CA LYS A 747 -25.89 3.24 24.56
C LYS A 747 -25.87 1.76 25.00
N ALA A 748 -24.71 1.13 25.03
CA ALA A 748 -24.53 -0.21 25.58
C ALA A 748 -24.61 -0.27 27.12
N GLY A 749 -24.71 0.88 27.81
CA GLY A 749 -24.73 0.94 29.28
C GLY A 749 -23.38 0.61 29.93
N VAL A 750 -22.29 0.71 29.18
CA VAL A 750 -20.93 0.49 29.67
C VAL A 750 -20.41 1.76 30.35
N VAL A 751 -19.89 1.63 31.56
CA VAL A 751 -19.29 2.77 32.29
C VAL A 751 -18.15 3.38 31.49
N LEU A 752 -18.29 4.68 31.18
CA LEU A 752 -17.29 5.40 30.40
C LEU A 752 -16.01 5.64 31.20
N SER A 753 -14.87 5.52 30.55
CA SER A 753 -13.57 5.97 31.10
C SER A 753 -13.51 7.51 31.14
N PRO A 754 -12.56 8.09 31.88
CA PRO A 754 -12.33 9.54 31.83
C PRO A 754 -12.08 10.07 30.42
N TYR A 755 -11.38 9.33 29.57
CA TYR A 755 -11.14 9.69 28.19
C TYR A 755 -12.43 9.69 27.35
N GLU A 756 -13.27 8.69 27.49
CA GLU A 756 -14.56 8.62 26.78
C GLU A 756 -15.54 9.70 27.27
N SER A 757 -15.54 9.97 28.59
CA SER A 757 -16.32 11.08 29.17
C SER A 757 -15.86 12.44 28.62
N PHE A 758 -14.53 12.62 28.44
CA PHE A 758 -13.98 13.80 27.78
C PHE A 758 -14.46 13.90 26.32
N LEU A 759 -14.42 12.79 25.55
CA LEU A 759 -14.89 12.77 24.15
C LEU A 759 -16.37 13.10 24.03
N ASN A 760 -17.25 12.55 24.90
CA ASN A 760 -18.68 12.87 24.89
C ASN A 760 -18.93 14.35 25.18
N ARG A 761 -18.25 14.94 26.16
CA ARG A 761 -18.35 16.36 26.46
C ARG A 761 -17.80 17.22 25.31
N LEU A 762 -16.70 16.82 24.66
CA LEU A 762 -16.14 17.55 23.53
C LEU A 762 -17.11 17.53 22.35
N ARG A 763 -17.80 16.41 22.11
CA ARG A 763 -18.83 16.25 21.07
C ARG A 763 -19.99 17.22 21.24
N GLU A 764 -20.36 17.60 22.45
CA GLU A 764 -21.43 18.62 22.69
C GLU A 764 -21.06 19.94 22.04
N SER A 765 -19.79 20.33 22.02
CA SER A 765 -19.32 21.59 21.42
C SER A 765 -18.86 21.43 19.97
N TYR A 766 -18.34 20.27 19.63
CA TYR A 766 -17.75 19.95 18.32
C TYR A 766 -18.25 18.56 17.86
N PRO A 767 -19.48 18.49 17.31
CA PRO A 767 -20.15 17.21 17.04
C PRO A 767 -19.39 16.31 16.07
N ALA A 768 -18.56 16.86 15.19
CA ALA A 768 -17.75 16.09 14.27
C ALA A 768 -16.38 16.73 13.98
N ILE A 769 -15.33 15.92 13.92
CA ILE A 769 -13.94 16.33 13.64
C ILE A 769 -13.36 15.35 12.63
N ASN A 770 -12.70 15.82 11.57
CA ASN A 770 -11.92 14.98 10.67
C ASN A 770 -10.53 15.56 10.42
N ALA A 771 -9.73 14.94 9.56
CA ALA A 771 -8.35 15.35 9.27
C ALA A 771 -8.22 16.81 8.79
N PHE A 772 -9.30 17.42 8.29
CA PHE A 772 -9.31 18.73 7.61
C PHE A 772 -9.93 19.85 8.41
N GLY A 773 -10.66 19.56 9.49
CA GLY A 773 -11.34 20.56 10.29
C GLY A 773 -12.36 19.97 11.28
N TYR A 774 -13.24 20.81 11.76
CA TYR A 774 -14.28 20.42 12.71
C TYR A 774 -15.58 21.20 12.46
N MET A 775 -16.70 20.62 12.86
CA MET A 775 -18.02 21.23 12.90
C MET A 775 -18.25 21.79 14.30
N ASP A 776 -18.73 23.04 14.41
CA ASP A 776 -19.17 23.62 15.71
C ASP A 776 -20.65 23.34 16.00
N GLN A 777 -21.10 23.76 17.17
CA GLN A 777 -22.51 23.60 17.60
C GLN A 777 -23.53 24.25 16.67
N GLU A 778 -23.17 25.35 16.01
CA GLU A 778 -23.98 26.06 15.04
C GLU A 778 -24.03 25.35 13.68
N GLY A 779 -23.33 24.25 13.51
CA GLY A 779 -23.22 23.54 12.25
C GLY A 779 -22.27 24.19 11.23
N THR A 780 -21.41 25.11 11.70
CA THR A 780 -20.43 25.78 10.84
C THR A 780 -19.17 24.96 10.74
N TRP A 781 -18.69 24.77 9.52
CA TRP A 781 -17.41 24.10 9.27
C TRP A 781 -16.22 25.04 9.49
N ASN A 782 -15.31 24.62 10.35
CA ASN A 782 -14.07 25.32 10.65
C ASN A 782 -12.89 24.52 10.12
N ALA A 783 -12.23 25.02 9.07
CA ALA A 783 -11.08 24.34 8.50
C ALA A 783 -9.91 24.29 9.48
N ARG A 784 -9.13 23.21 9.44
CA ARG A 784 -7.95 23.00 10.27
C ARG A 784 -6.99 24.20 10.20
N SER A 785 -6.64 24.77 11.33
CA SER A 785 -5.72 25.90 11.43
C SER A 785 -4.65 25.63 12.50
N GLU A 786 -3.56 26.45 12.49
CA GLU A 786 -2.51 26.37 13.53
C GLU A 786 -2.99 26.93 14.89
N LYS A 787 -4.13 27.63 14.92
CA LYS A 787 -4.75 28.13 16.14
C LYS A 787 -6.09 27.43 16.31
N ALA A 788 -6.10 26.36 17.07
CA ALA A 788 -7.30 25.68 17.49
C ALA A 788 -7.91 26.36 18.74
N GLU A 789 -9.16 26.01 19.06
CA GLU A 789 -9.79 26.32 20.30
C GLU A 789 -9.14 25.57 21.47
N GLU A 790 -9.14 26.13 22.69
CA GLU A 790 -8.48 25.53 23.87
C GLU A 790 -8.92 24.07 24.12
N ALA A 791 -10.19 23.77 23.95
CA ALA A 791 -10.72 22.41 24.12
C ALA A 791 -10.18 21.42 23.07
N LEU A 792 -9.92 21.88 21.85
CA LEU A 792 -9.29 21.09 20.79
C LEU A 792 -7.78 20.93 21.04
N ASP A 793 -7.11 21.94 21.62
CA ASP A 793 -5.71 21.82 22.05
C ASP A 793 -5.58 20.77 23.17
N ASP A 794 -6.52 20.75 24.15
CA ASP A 794 -6.57 19.72 25.18
C ASP A 794 -6.77 18.33 24.61
N TYR A 795 -7.63 18.18 23.60
CA TYR A 795 -7.79 16.91 22.90
C TYR A 795 -6.52 16.51 22.15
N GLY A 796 -5.83 17.45 21.51
CA GLY A 796 -4.52 17.23 20.88
C GLY A 796 -3.46 16.74 21.87
N ASP A 797 -3.46 17.28 23.09
CA ASP A 797 -2.60 16.83 24.17
C ASP A 797 -2.91 15.37 24.56
N LEU A 798 -4.17 14.98 24.66
CA LEU A 798 -4.58 13.61 24.96
C LEU A 798 -4.24 12.62 23.85
N VAL A 799 -4.46 13.00 22.58
CA VAL A 799 -4.06 12.20 21.42
C VAL A 799 -2.53 12.01 21.42
N TYR A 800 -1.75 13.08 21.65
CA TYR A 800 -0.30 12.97 21.72
C TYR A 800 0.16 12.05 22.86
N ASN A 801 -0.48 12.13 24.03
CA ASN A 801 -0.20 11.27 25.18
C ASN A 801 -0.47 9.81 24.86
N ASN A 802 -1.62 9.47 24.26
CA ASN A 802 -1.99 8.11 23.91
C ASN A 802 -1.08 7.52 22.79
N VAL A 803 -0.72 8.31 21.81
CA VAL A 803 0.00 7.81 20.61
C VAL A 803 1.51 7.86 20.77
N PHE A 804 2.08 8.94 21.32
CA PHE A 804 3.52 9.24 21.26
C PHE A 804 4.21 9.30 22.62
N ASP A 805 3.52 9.64 23.70
CA ASP A 805 4.10 9.72 25.03
C ASP A 805 3.69 8.56 25.94
N LYS A 806 3.68 7.35 25.39
CA LYS A 806 3.22 6.10 26.02
C LYS A 806 3.87 5.80 27.37
N LYS A 807 5.09 6.32 27.63
CA LYS A 807 5.79 6.14 28.90
C LYS A 807 5.14 6.89 30.07
N ASN A 808 4.45 7.96 29.76
CA ASN A 808 3.80 8.85 30.71
C ASN A 808 2.27 8.79 30.62
N MET A 809 1.73 7.92 29.77
CA MET A 809 0.30 7.64 29.66
C MET A 809 -0.13 6.75 30.82
N ILE A 810 -1.28 7.03 31.42
CA ILE A 810 -1.88 6.26 32.51
C ILE A 810 -3.04 5.45 31.93
N PRO A 811 -2.89 4.12 31.72
CA PRO A 811 -3.89 3.29 31.02
C PRO A 811 -5.28 3.35 31.65
N GLU A 812 -5.35 3.46 32.97
CA GLU A 812 -6.59 3.47 33.77
C GLU A 812 -7.53 4.62 33.35
N TYR A 813 -6.98 5.76 32.93
CA TYR A 813 -7.80 6.88 32.45
C TYR A 813 -8.39 6.65 31.06
N TYR A 814 -7.78 5.75 30.29
CA TYR A 814 -8.28 5.39 28.96
C TYR A 814 -9.18 4.15 28.98
N ASN A 815 -8.99 3.24 29.93
CA ASN A 815 -9.69 1.97 30.03
C ASN A 815 -10.76 1.95 31.15
N GLY A 816 -10.71 2.89 32.08
CA GLY A 816 -11.69 3.01 33.15
C GLY A 816 -11.58 1.93 34.25
N GLN A 817 -10.34 1.49 34.61
CA GLN A 817 -10.09 0.58 35.74
C GLN A 817 -9.89 1.30 37.05
#